data_ddaa2f0ba515598b9f4a6a6cf84bebdf
#
_entry.id   ddaa2f0ba515598b9f4a6a6cf84bebdf
#
_cell.length_a   1.000
_cell.length_b   1.000
_cell.length_c   1.000
_cell.angle_alpha   90.00
_cell.angle_beta   90.00
_cell.angle_gamma   90.00
#
_symmetry.space_group_name_H-M   'P 1'
#
loop_
_entity.id
_entity.type
_entity.pdbx_description
1 polymer ?
#
loop_
_entity_poly.entity_id
_entity_poly.type
_entity_poly.pdbx_seq_one_letter_code
_entity_poly.pdbx_strand_id
1 'polypeptide(L)'
;MQILRGCIALFVWGAFTFSTEIILAQPEPQVISSRFRESVSLDVNNTVLKKMGSVRDYLSEQQWEDAVKILIQISDEYGDSLYPEAPGRYLRVSEYCQNLLAGFPPEAIAIYREKVDPRAKRWYEEALAGSGRQPLVNITEQALMSSYGDDALNLLGEMAWEEGQLAEARSLWRKLIPRTASDSPVYDTGLFHYPDTDLPVPEILARLILVSFFQGNFSQADFEQGQFRKKYSQATGRLAGKEGNLSDLLAEILADPSRVSLTDNRSELKTFAGHQTRNFKAAQPPEIGAVDWSFPVPLVWSQEFTAKPAFGFRVPPGLFPVVHQEHVFFNDAERIYGLNWKTGLPAWSQDPQSSPILYPSASHRVSRLPFRPVVGVPRYTSTIAGGRLYARMGSPVTSVAKDERLGLFSDLVCLDLDQGQGKLLWKISSAQLREQNFVWSFEGAPVVSGNRLYVVLHRGFPEVQTNVACFSADTGEMIWNQKVCLALRSIEEGVNYISHLLLTLGEDQLYLSTDMGAIASLNTVNGKLNWLVTYPSQDKTDKEELSNHMKTGLVPCLYDRGILFAAPQDSSQLMAFDAESGLLLWQRPWPEQIRNLLGATQSTLVVSGDRLFGLNRATGRITWKTGYHDPEGFGYGRGILAGDFIYWPLREEILVVHTEQGYLKQKISLRKQYGATGGNLVIAGNQLLIASPRRLTAFGTDGQIPANDSKKISALSIK
;
A
#
# COMPACT_ATOMS: atom_id res chain seq x y z
N MET A 1 -43.29 -35.66 49.48
CA MET A 1 -44.72 -36.09 49.44
C MET A 1 -45.20 -35.74 48.06
N GLN A 2 -45.24 -36.69 47.20
CA GLN A 2 -46.41 -37.24 46.47
C GLN A 2 -46.93 -36.25 45.38
N ILE A 3 -47.22 -36.58 44.13
CA ILE A 3 -47.45 -37.81 43.35
C ILE A 3 -47.77 -37.26 41.93
N LEU A 4 -47.12 -37.61 40.88
CA LEU A 4 -47.30 -38.71 39.91
C LEU A 4 -48.52 -38.58 38.96
N ARG A 5 -48.22 -38.90 37.68
CA ARG A 5 -49.03 -39.39 36.54
C ARG A 5 -49.67 -38.32 35.66
N GLY A 6 -49.52 -38.31 34.38
CA GLY A 6 -49.24 -39.34 33.34
C GLY A 6 -50.37 -39.28 32.33
N CYS A 7 -50.11 -39.21 31.07
CA CYS A 7 -50.78 -40.00 30.03
C CYS A 7 -50.38 -39.59 28.61
N ILE A 8 -50.10 -40.56 27.89
CA ILE A 8 -49.75 -40.76 26.49
C ILE A 8 -51.01 -40.60 25.59
N ALA A 9 -50.86 -40.06 24.38
CA ALA A 9 -51.45 -40.58 23.11
C ALA A 9 -51.13 -39.66 21.93
N LEU A 10 -50.32 -40.11 20.99
CA LEU A 10 -50.59 -40.62 19.65
C LEU A 10 -50.94 -39.62 18.53
N PHE A 11 -49.95 -39.45 17.63
CA PHE A 11 -49.98 -39.44 16.15
C PHE A 11 -51.15 -38.80 15.41
N VAL A 12 -50.84 -37.79 14.58
CA VAL A 12 -51.19 -37.78 13.14
C VAL A 12 -50.21 -36.90 12.37
N TRP A 13 -49.65 -37.43 11.28
CA TRP A 13 -48.81 -36.80 10.27
C TRP A 13 -49.56 -35.69 9.52
N GLY A 14 -48.94 -34.56 9.38
CA GLY A 14 -49.30 -33.51 8.42
C GLY A 14 -48.03 -32.78 8.00
N ALA A 15 -47.54 -33.10 6.79
CA ALA A 15 -46.45 -32.39 6.17
C ALA A 15 -46.90 -30.99 5.79
N PHE A 16 -46.40 -29.98 6.49
CA PHE A 16 -46.41 -28.58 6.05
C PHE A 16 -44.98 -28.15 5.80
N THR A 17 -44.67 -27.94 4.53
CA THR A 17 -43.48 -27.25 4.07
C THR A 17 -43.60 -25.78 4.51
N PHE A 18 -42.88 -25.40 5.57
CA PHE A 18 -42.63 -24.01 5.87
C PHE A 18 -41.37 -23.58 5.16
N SER A 19 -41.55 -22.81 4.08
CA SER A 19 -40.50 -21.94 3.57
C SER A 19 -40.22 -20.85 4.63
N THR A 20 -39.15 -20.98 5.39
CA THR A 20 -38.66 -19.92 6.25
C THR A 20 -37.93 -18.90 5.39
N GLU A 21 -38.65 -17.86 4.98
CA GLU A 21 -37.98 -16.60 4.61
C GLU A 21 -37.26 -16.08 5.83
N ILE A 22 -35.93 -16.13 5.78
CA ILE A 22 -35.07 -15.41 6.74
C ILE A 22 -35.12 -13.92 6.34
N ILE A 23 -36.06 -13.20 6.93
CA ILE A 23 -36.01 -11.74 6.95
C ILE A 23 -34.84 -11.39 7.84
N LEU A 24 -33.70 -11.07 7.24
CA LEU A 24 -32.60 -10.40 7.92
C LEU A 24 -33.09 -9.03 8.36
N ALA A 25 -33.53 -8.90 9.60
CA ALA A 25 -33.77 -7.63 10.25
C ALA A 25 -32.41 -6.90 10.30
N GLN A 26 -32.25 -5.86 9.48
CA GLN A 26 -31.13 -4.95 9.60
C GLN A 26 -31.21 -4.25 10.96
N PRO A 27 -30.12 -4.17 11.73
CA PRO A 27 -30.13 -3.40 12.96
C PRO A 27 -30.38 -1.94 12.64
N GLU A 28 -31.34 -1.33 13.34
CA GLU A 28 -31.53 0.13 13.30
C GLU A 28 -30.20 0.84 13.58
N PRO A 29 -29.89 1.95 12.87
CA PRO A 29 -28.68 2.69 13.12
C PRO A 29 -28.71 3.20 14.56
N GLN A 30 -27.90 2.58 15.41
CA GLN A 30 -27.65 3.13 16.76
C GLN A 30 -27.03 4.51 16.56
N VAL A 31 -27.72 5.53 17.05
CA VAL A 31 -27.19 6.88 17.21
C VAL A 31 -25.99 6.79 18.17
N ILE A 32 -24.80 6.62 17.59
CA ILE A 32 -23.55 6.66 18.34
C ILE A 32 -23.40 8.08 18.86
N SER A 33 -23.40 8.19 20.17
CA SER A 33 -23.34 9.44 20.92
C SER A 33 -22.18 10.32 20.44
N SER A 34 -22.40 11.61 20.43
CA SER A 34 -21.66 12.78 19.96
C SER A 34 -20.20 12.98 20.42
N ARG A 35 -19.44 11.92 20.72
CA ARG A 35 -18.02 11.98 21.09
C ARG A 35 -17.06 11.61 19.95
N PHE A 36 -17.54 11.08 18.84
CA PHE A 36 -16.73 10.81 17.64
C PHE A 36 -17.15 11.81 16.57
N ARG A 37 -16.40 12.89 16.42
CA ARG A 37 -16.48 13.74 15.23
C ARG A 37 -15.90 12.95 14.07
N GLU A 38 -16.60 12.92 12.94
CA GLU A 38 -16.01 12.52 11.67
C GLU A 38 -14.82 13.45 11.43
N SER A 39 -13.62 12.88 11.44
CA SER A 39 -12.37 13.64 11.25
C SER A 39 -12.12 14.01 9.78
N VAL A 40 -12.92 13.46 8.88
CA VAL A 40 -12.74 13.58 7.43
C VAL A 40 -13.99 14.10 6.77
N SER A 41 -13.83 15.08 5.86
CA SER A 41 -14.86 15.50 4.92
C SER A 41 -14.65 14.81 3.58
N LEU A 42 -15.69 14.16 3.10
CA LEU A 42 -15.74 13.44 1.82
C LEU A 42 -16.69 14.14 0.85
N ASP A 43 -16.45 13.95 -0.42
CA ASP A 43 -17.26 14.51 -1.50
C ASP A 43 -18.50 13.64 -1.76
N VAL A 44 -19.46 13.67 -0.82
CA VAL A 44 -20.73 12.95 -0.90
C VAL A 44 -21.81 13.87 -1.42
N ASN A 45 -22.48 13.44 -2.50
CA ASN A 45 -23.52 14.27 -3.14
C ASN A 45 -24.92 13.96 -2.60
N ASN A 46 -25.57 14.94 -1.97
CA ASN A 46 -26.91 14.80 -1.40
C ASN A 46 -27.99 14.47 -2.45
N THR A 47 -27.82 14.91 -3.71
CA THR A 47 -28.74 14.55 -4.79
C THR A 47 -28.67 13.07 -5.11
N VAL A 48 -27.48 12.49 -5.10
CA VAL A 48 -27.27 11.05 -5.26
C VAL A 48 -27.95 10.28 -4.14
N LEU A 49 -27.78 10.69 -2.89
CA LEU A 49 -28.42 10.04 -1.73
C LEU A 49 -29.94 9.96 -1.88
N LYS A 50 -30.58 11.08 -2.29
CA LYS A 50 -32.03 11.14 -2.50
C LYS A 50 -32.47 10.25 -3.66
N LYS A 51 -31.79 10.32 -4.81
CA LYS A 51 -32.11 9.49 -6.00
C LYS A 51 -31.92 8.00 -5.70
N MET A 52 -30.89 7.62 -4.95
CA MET A 52 -30.68 6.23 -4.52
C MET A 52 -31.76 5.75 -3.55
N GLY A 53 -32.34 6.62 -2.73
CA GLY A 53 -33.56 6.32 -1.98
C GLY A 53 -34.69 5.89 -2.90
N SER A 54 -34.98 6.70 -3.94
CA SER A 54 -36.03 6.35 -4.93
C SER A 54 -35.72 5.04 -5.68
N VAL A 55 -34.44 4.76 -6.00
CA VAL A 55 -34.06 3.48 -6.61
C VAL A 55 -34.43 2.30 -5.71
N ARG A 56 -34.17 2.38 -4.39
CA ARG A 56 -34.55 1.32 -3.44
C ARG A 56 -36.06 1.11 -3.40
N ASP A 57 -36.86 2.19 -3.42
CA ASP A 57 -38.32 2.12 -3.43
C ASP A 57 -38.79 1.39 -4.71
N TYR A 58 -38.30 1.77 -5.89
CA TYR A 58 -38.62 1.09 -7.16
C TYR A 58 -38.20 -0.37 -7.18
N LEU A 59 -37.03 -0.71 -6.63
CA LEU A 59 -36.58 -2.11 -6.54
C LEU A 59 -37.49 -2.94 -5.62
N SER A 60 -37.95 -2.37 -4.51
CA SER A 60 -38.89 -3.05 -3.61
C SER A 60 -40.24 -3.34 -4.27
N GLU A 61 -40.65 -2.49 -5.20
CA GLU A 61 -41.90 -2.62 -5.98
C GLU A 61 -41.71 -3.33 -7.33
N GLN A 62 -40.50 -3.83 -7.62
CA GLN A 62 -40.13 -4.47 -8.89
C GLN A 62 -40.37 -3.58 -10.13
N GLN A 63 -40.30 -2.27 -9.96
CA GLN A 63 -40.40 -1.29 -11.04
C GLN A 63 -39.02 -1.10 -11.72
N TRP A 64 -38.61 -2.13 -12.49
CA TRP A 64 -37.25 -2.21 -13.05
C TRP A 64 -36.91 -1.08 -14.02
N GLU A 65 -37.90 -0.63 -14.84
CA GLU A 65 -37.64 0.40 -15.82
C GLU A 65 -37.29 1.74 -15.19
N ASP A 66 -38.00 2.16 -14.12
CA ASP A 66 -37.74 3.38 -13.40
C ASP A 66 -36.44 3.32 -12.61
N ALA A 67 -36.17 2.17 -11.97
CA ALA A 67 -34.91 1.93 -11.26
C ALA A 67 -33.71 2.04 -12.22
N VAL A 68 -33.73 1.34 -13.35
CA VAL A 68 -32.68 1.37 -14.37
C VAL A 68 -32.46 2.78 -14.92
N LYS A 69 -33.52 3.50 -15.23
CA LYS A 69 -33.45 4.87 -15.73
C LYS A 69 -32.70 5.81 -14.77
N ILE A 70 -33.03 5.75 -13.48
CA ILE A 70 -32.36 6.56 -12.46
C ILE A 70 -30.90 6.12 -12.28
N LEU A 71 -30.62 4.81 -12.24
CA LEU A 71 -29.26 4.30 -12.11
C LEU A 71 -28.34 4.76 -13.24
N ILE A 72 -28.81 4.72 -14.48
CA ILE A 72 -28.08 5.26 -15.64
C ILE A 72 -27.81 6.75 -15.44
N GLN A 73 -28.86 7.53 -15.10
CA GLN A 73 -28.75 8.97 -14.91
C GLN A 73 -27.72 9.31 -13.82
N ILE A 74 -27.80 8.63 -12.65
CA ILE A 74 -26.86 8.89 -11.54
C ILE A 74 -25.43 8.53 -11.93
N SER A 75 -25.24 7.39 -12.60
CA SER A 75 -23.93 6.95 -13.06
C SER A 75 -23.31 7.93 -14.06
N ASP A 76 -24.10 8.45 -14.99
CA ASP A 76 -23.62 9.38 -16.02
C ASP A 76 -23.32 10.78 -15.44
N GLU A 77 -24.17 11.30 -14.53
CA GLU A 77 -24.04 12.67 -13.99
C GLU A 77 -23.10 12.77 -12.78
N TYR A 78 -23.02 11.71 -11.94
CA TYR A 78 -22.34 11.73 -10.64
C TYR A 78 -21.41 10.55 -10.42
N GLY A 79 -21.00 9.85 -11.45
CA GLY A 79 -20.28 8.58 -11.36
C GLY A 79 -19.01 8.61 -10.51
N ASP A 80 -18.31 9.74 -10.47
CA ASP A 80 -17.07 9.92 -9.69
C ASP A 80 -17.30 10.38 -8.23
N SER A 81 -18.54 10.77 -7.86
CA SER A 81 -18.89 11.10 -6.47
C SER A 81 -18.85 9.84 -5.60
N LEU A 82 -18.68 10.03 -4.28
CA LEU A 82 -18.70 8.94 -3.31
C LEU A 82 -20.11 8.66 -2.81
N TYR A 83 -20.44 7.39 -2.66
CA TYR A 83 -21.68 6.90 -2.07
C TYR A 83 -21.40 6.06 -0.82
N PRO A 84 -22.05 6.34 0.34
CA PRO A 84 -21.92 5.54 1.55
C PRO A 84 -22.68 4.21 1.37
N GLU A 85 -21.97 3.17 0.99
CA GLU A 85 -22.55 1.84 0.75
C GLU A 85 -22.86 1.14 2.08
N ALA A 86 -21.95 1.30 3.06
CA ALA A 86 -22.11 0.80 4.42
C ALA A 86 -21.56 1.82 5.43
N PRO A 87 -21.85 1.69 6.74
CA PRO A 87 -21.29 2.56 7.75
C PRO A 87 -19.76 2.63 7.67
N GLY A 88 -19.24 3.83 7.35
CA GLY A 88 -17.82 4.10 7.21
C GLY A 88 -17.18 3.58 5.91
N ARG A 89 -17.92 2.94 5.00
CA ARG A 89 -17.42 2.48 3.70
C ARG A 89 -18.08 3.21 2.55
N TYR A 90 -17.27 3.69 1.63
CA TYR A 90 -17.68 4.52 0.49
C TYR A 90 -17.15 3.92 -0.80
N LEU A 91 -18.00 3.85 -1.82
CA LEU A 91 -17.67 3.46 -3.18
C LEU A 91 -17.96 4.63 -4.13
N ARG A 92 -17.35 4.62 -5.32
CA ARG A 92 -17.83 5.52 -6.38
C ARG A 92 -19.26 5.17 -6.78
N VAL A 93 -20.02 6.19 -7.10
CA VAL A 93 -21.42 6.03 -7.54
C VAL A 93 -21.53 5.10 -8.75
N SER A 94 -20.65 5.25 -9.73
CA SER A 94 -20.64 4.38 -10.92
C SER A 94 -20.42 2.92 -10.56
N GLU A 95 -19.49 2.63 -9.67
CA GLU A 95 -19.19 1.26 -9.22
C GLU A 95 -20.33 0.67 -8.39
N TYR A 96 -20.90 1.47 -7.49
CA TYR A 96 -22.08 1.05 -6.73
C TYR A 96 -23.29 0.72 -7.63
N CYS A 97 -23.55 1.56 -8.66
CA CYS A 97 -24.60 1.31 -9.65
C CYS A 97 -24.35 0.02 -10.42
N GLN A 98 -23.10 -0.24 -10.82
CA GLN A 98 -22.74 -1.47 -11.53
C GLN A 98 -22.92 -2.72 -10.65
N ASN A 99 -22.52 -2.64 -9.38
CA ASN A 99 -22.71 -3.73 -8.42
C ASN A 99 -24.21 -4.04 -8.20
N LEU A 100 -25.05 -3.02 -8.13
CA LEU A 100 -26.52 -3.21 -8.06
C LEU A 100 -27.06 -3.88 -9.32
N LEU A 101 -26.68 -3.38 -10.50
CA LEU A 101 -27.13 -3.92 -11.78
C LEU A 101 -26.69 -5.37 -11.98
N ALA A 102 -25.49 -5.75 -11.54
CA ALA A 102 -25.00 -7.13 -11.62
C ALA A 102 -25.86 -8.12 -10.80
N GLY A 103 -26.59 -7.64 -9.80
CA GLY A 103 -27.54 -8.45 -9.01
C GLY A 103 -28.97 -8.46 -9.56
N PHE A 104 -29.25 -7.80 -10.68
CA PHE A 104 -30.59 -7.72 -11.24
C PHE A 104 -31.01 -9.03 -11.93
N PRO A 105 -32.31 -9.34 -11.94
CA PRO A 105 -32.82 -10.47 -12.70
C PRO A 105 -32.66 -10.23 -14.22
N PRO A 106 -32.65 -11.29 -15.05
CA PRO A 106 -32.41 -11.19 -16.50
C PRO A 106 -33.33 -10.21 -17.22
N GLU A 107 -34.61 -10.11 -16.82
CA GLU A 107 -35.57 -9.17 -17.40
C GLU A 107 -35.17 -7.70 -17.14
N ALA A 108 -34.64 -7.38 -15.97
CA ALA A 108 -34.20 -6.04 -15.63
C ALA A 108 -32.86 -5.66 -16.34
N ILE A 109 -31.96 -6.64 -16.47
CA ILE A 109 -30.75 -6.49 -17.28
C ILE A 109 -31.10 -6.25 -18.75
N ALA A 110 -32.10 -6.93 -19.29
CA ALA A 110 -32.56 -6.70 -20.68
C ALA A 110 -33.04 -5.26 -20.89
N ILE A 111 -33.79 -4.69 -19.94
CA ILE A 111 -34.22 -3.28 -19.97
C ILE A 111 -33.01 -2.33 -19.97
N TYR A 112 -31.99 -2.62 -19.15
CA TYR A 112 -30.76 -1.83 -19.12
C TYR A 112 -30.03 -1.90 -20.46
N ARG A 113 -29.83 -3.11 -21.01
CA ARG A 113 -29.15 -3.35 -22.29
C ARG A 113 -29.85 -2.65 -23.45
N GLU A 114 -31.17 -2.69 -23.53
CA GLU A 114 -31.94 -1.97 -24.55
C GLU A 114 -31.58 -0.47 -24.58
N LYS A 115 -31.38 0.15 -23.41
CA LYS A 115 -31.06 1.59 -23.30
C LYS A 115 -29.58 1.91 -23.54
N VAL A 116 -28.65 1.00 -23.20
CA VAL A 116 -27.21 1.28 -23.11
C VAL A 116 -26.41 0.66 -24.26
N ASP A 117 -26.85 -0.50 -24.79
CA ASP A 117 -26.14 -1.19 -25.87
C ASP A 117 -25.89 -0.33 -27.13
N PRO A 118 -26.79 0.55 -27.56
CA PRO A 118 -26.52 1.38 -28.74
C PRO A 118 -25.25 2.25 -28.58
N ARG A 119 -25.00 2.81 -27.38
CA ARG A 119 -23.79 3.60 -27.11
C ARG A 119 -22.57 2.71 -26.86
N ALA A 120 -22.72 1.59 -26.18
CA ALA A 120 -21.65 0.64 -25.94
C ALA A 120 -21.13 0.04 -27.24
N LYS A 121 -22.04 -0.36 -28.14
CA LYS A 121 -21.71 -0.87 -29.47
C LYS A 121 -20.85 0.14 -30.26
N ARG A 122 -21.27 1.39 -30.30
CA ARG A 122 -20.51 2.43 -30.99
C ARG A 122 -19.08 2.54 -30.44
N TRP A 123 -18.91 2.59 -29.11
CA TRP A 123 -17.59 2.65 -28.50
C TRP A 123 -16.77 1.39 -28.78
N TYR A 124 -17.39 0.22 -28.78
CA TYR A 124 -16.69 -1.02 -29.10
C TYR A 124 -16.21 -1.04 -30.56
N GLU A 125 -17.04 -0.63 -31.49
CA GLU A 125 -16.70 -0.51 -32.92
C GLU A 125 -15.60 0.55 -33.15
N GLU A 126 -15.63 1.69 -32.43
CA GLU A 126 -14.57 2.70 -32.45
C GLU A 126 -13.22 2.11 -31.95
N ALA A 127 -13.22 1.31 -30.91
CA ALA A 127 -12.01 0.66 -30.42
C ALA A 127 -11.44 -0.33 -31.45
N LEU A 128 -12.29 -1.17 -32.06
CA LEU A 128 -11.87 -2.11 -33.09
C LEU A 128 -11.34 -1.40 -34.37
N ALA A 129 -11.84 -0.20 -34.66
CA ALA A 129 -11.34 0.64 -35.73
C ALA A 129 -9.99 1.32 -35.44
N GLY A 130 -9.38 1.07 -34.27
CA GLY A 130 -8.06 1.58 -33.91
C GLY A 130 -8.06 2.91 -33.16
N SER A 131 -9.19 3.34 -32.58
CA SER A 131 -9.27 4.57 -31.77
C SER A 131 -8.61 4.44 -30.37
N GLY A 132 -7.89 3.34 -30.11
CA GLY A 132 -7.16 3.11 -28.86
C GLY A 132 -8.04 2.62 -27.71
N ARG A 133 -7.55 2.76 -26.48
CA ARG A 133 -8.17 2.18 -25.27
C ARG A 133 -9.39 2.95 -24.76
N GLN A 134 -9.47 4.26 -25.00
CA GLN A 134 -10.45 5.13 -24.35
C GLN A 134 -11.92 4.71 -24.59
N PRO A 135 -12.35 4.30 -25.80
CA PRO A 135 -13.70 3.81 -26.00
C PRO A 135 -14.05 2.59 -25.14
N LEU A 136 -13.11 1.64 -24.97
CA LEU A 136 -13.30 0.47 -24.08
C LEU A 136 -13.39 0.88 -22.61
N VAL A 137 -12.58 1.82 -22.18
CA VAL A 137 -12.66 2.40 -20.84
C VAL A 137 -14.02 3.05 -20.60
N ASN A 138 -14.58 3.75 -21.59
CA ASN A 138 -15.93 4.32 -21.48
C ASN A 138 -16.99 3.22 -21.27
N ILE A 139 -16.86 2.07 -21.96
CA ILE A 139 -17.76 0.91 -21.73
C ILE A 139 -17.63 0.43 -20.30
N THR A 140 -16.43 0.17 -19.82
CA THR A 140 -16.21 -0.41 -18.46
C THR A 140 -16.60 0.57 -17.35
N GLU A 141 -16.59 1.87 -17.58
CA GLU A 141 -16.97 2.87 -16.58
C GLU A 141 -18.45 3.25 -16.60
N GLN A 142 -19.09 3.30 -17.79
CA GLN A 142 -20.43 3.86 -17.95
C GLN A 142 -21.45 2.86 -18.50
N ALA A 143 -21.02 1.72 -19.00
CA ALA A 143 -21.87 0.75 -19.69
C ALA A 143 -21.45 -0.71 -19.44
N LEU A 144 -20.84 -1.00 -18.28
CA LEU A 144 -20.25 -2.31 -18.01
C LEU A 144 -21.25 -3.46 -18.10
N MET A 145 -22.51 -3.26 -17.71
CA MET A 145 -23.56 -4.28 -17.79
C MET A 145 -24.21 -4.39 -19.19
N SER A 146 -23.69 -3.66 -20.20
CA SER A 146 -24.10 -3.84 -21.61
C SER A 146 -23.64 -5.18 -22.15
N SER A 147 -24.21 -5.60 -23.28
CA SER A 147 -23.78 -6.81 -24.01
C SER A 147 -22.35 -6.75 -24.59
N TYR A 148 -21.64 -5.63 -24.40
CA TYR A 148 -20.26 -5.40 -24.81
C TYR A 148 -19.30 -5.23 -23.64
N GLY A 149 -19.78 -5.40 -22.39
CA GLY A 149 -19.00 -5.13 -21.19
C GLY A 149 -17.90 -6.16 -20.95
N ASP A 150 -18.21 -7.42 -21.10
CA ASP A 150 -17.25 -8.52 -20.96
C ASP A 150 -16.23 -8.54 -22.09
N ASP A 151 -16.65 -8.30 -23.33
CA ASP A 151 -15.76 -8.12 -24.47
C ASP A 151 -14.77 -6.95 -24.25
N ALA A 152 -15.28 -5.81 -23.73
CA ALA A 152 -14.44 -4.66 -23.42
C ALA A 152 -13.43 -4.97 -22.30
N LEU A 153 -13.84 -5.67 -21.24
CA LEU A 153 -12.94 -6.12 -20.19
C LEU A 153 -11.85 -7.06 -20.73
N ASN A 154 -12.25 -8.01 -21.59
CA ASN A 154 -11.30 -8.95 -22.17
C ASN A 154 -10.29 -8.26 -23.07
N LEU A 155 -10.74 -7.40 -23.97
CA LEU A 155 -9.88 -6.68 -24.91
C LEU A 155 -8.93 -5.70 -24.19
N LEU A 156 -9.42 -4.98 -23.18
CA LEU A 156 -8.56 -4.15 -22.31
C LEU A 156 -7.52 -5.00 -21.59
N GLY A 157 -7.89 -6.19 -21.12
CA GLY A 157 -6.96 -7.13 -20.49
C GLY A 157 -5.87 -7.60 -21.45
N GLU A 158 -6.22 -7.87 -22.70
CA GLU A 158 -5.26 -8.22 -23.77
C GLU A 158 -4.31 -7.05 -24.06
N MET A 159 -4.83 -5.84 -24.23
CA MET A 159 -4.00 -4.64 -24.44
C MET A 159 -3.05 -4.40 -23.27
N ALA A 160 -3.54 -4.54 -22.01
CA ALA A 160 -2.70 -4.40 -20.83
C ALA A 160 -1.61 -5.49 -20.77
N TRP A 161 -1.94 -6.71 -21.16
CA TRP A 161 -0.96 -7.80 -21.27
C TRP A 161 0.14 -7.50 -22.30
N GLU A 162 -0.24 -7.04 -23.49
CA GLU A 162 0.71 -6.68 -24.56
C GLU A 162 1.64 -5.52 -24.16
N GLU A 163 1.12 -4.58 -23.38
CA GLU A 163 1.89 -3.46 -22.81
C GLU A 163 2.76 -3.87 -21.60
N GLY A 164 2.69 -5.15 -21.15
CA GLY A 164 3.39 -5.64 -19.97
C GLY A 164 2.79 -5.18 -18.64
N GLN A 165 1.59 -4.62 -18.65
CA GLN A 165 0.85 -4.17 -17.46
C GLN A 165 0.08 -5.35 -16.85
N LEU A 166 0.83 -6.35 -16.37
CA LEU A 166 0.29 -7.64 -15.93
C LEU A 166 -0.73 -7.52 -14.79
N ALA A 167 -0.55 -6.57 -13.89
CA ALA A 167 -1.46 -6.32 -12.79
C ALA A 167 -2.82 -5.81 -13.28
N GLU A 168 -2.83 -4.89 -14.23
CA GLU A 168 -4.05 -4.37 -14.84
C GLU A 168 -4.78 -5.47 -15.62
N ALA A 169 -4.07 -6.28 -16.40
CA ALA A 169 -4.64 -7.41 -17.12
C ALA A 169 -5.35 -8.38 -16.15
N ARG A 170 -4.72 -8.67 -15.01
CA ARG A 170 -5.29 -9.52 -13.95
C ARG A 170 -6.60 -8.96 -13.39
N SER A 171 -6.62 -7.69 -13.06
CA SER A 171 -7.80 -7.01 -12.50
C SER A 171 -8.99 -7.05 -13.48
N LEU A 172 -8.73 -6.78 -14.76
CA LEU A 172 -9.76 -6.81 -15.79
C LEU A 172 -10.33 -8.22 -16.01
N TRP A 173 -9.46 -9.22 -16.17
CA TRP A 173 -9.89 -10.60 -16.42
C TRP A 173 -10.54 -11.26 -15.21
N ARG A 174 -10.18 -10.92 -13.98
CA ARG A 174 -10.84 -11.44 -12.78
C ARG A 174 -12.33 -11.11 -12.73
N LYS A 175 -12.72 -9.95 -13.23
CA LYS A 175 -14.14 -9.53 -13.30
C LYS A 175 -15.00 -10.41 -14.21
N LEU A 176 -14.37 -11.17 -15.12
CA LEU A 176 -15.01 -12.10 -16.04
C LEU A 176 -15.22 -13.51 -15.45
N ILE A 177 -14.63 -13.82 -14.30
CA ILE A 177 -14.76 -15.15 -13.68
C ILE A 177 -16.07 -15.22 -12.91
N PRO A 178 -16.99 -16.13 -13.28
CA PRO A 178 -18.26 -16.27 -12.58
C PRO A 178 -18.08 -16.71 -11.12
N ARG A 179 -18.90 -16.21 -10.22
CA ARG A 179 -18.98 -16.72 -8.85
C ARG A 179 -19.43 -18.18 -8.89
N THR A 180 -18.70 -19.07 -8.25
CA THR A 180 -19.15 -20.44 -8.01
C THR A 180 -19.64 -20.56 -6.57
N ALA A 181 -20.79 -21.20 -6.38
CA ALA A 181 -21.41 -21.44 -5.07
C ALA A 181 -20.53 -22.26 -4.09
N SER A 182 -19.42 -22.82 -4.58
CA SER A 182 -18.43 -23.57 -3.79
C SER A 182 -17.25 -22.73 -3.32
N ASP A 183 -17.12 -21.48 -3.75
CA ASP A 183 -16.06 -20.60 -3.27
C ASP A 183 -16.38 -20.26 -1.82
N SER A 184 -15.50 -20.72 -0.95
CA SER A 184 -15.65 -20.76 0.51
C SER A 184 -16.28 -19.47 1.07
N PRO A 185 -17.33 -19.58 1.92
CA PRO A 185 -18.00 -18.41 2.51
C PRO A 185 -17.11 -17.57 3.43
N VAL A 186 -15.81 -17.91 3.56
CA VAL A 186 -14.85 -17.18 4.38
C VAL A 186 -14.52 -15.80 3.81
N TYR A 187 -14.71 -15.61 2.50
CA TYR A 187 -14.49 -14.32 1.84
C TYR A 187 -15.56 -14.09 0.77
N ASP A 188 -16.74 -13.67 1.18
CA ASP A 188 -17.63 -12.94 0.27
C ASP A 188 -17.01 -11.56 0.04
N THR A 189 -16.13 -11.50 -0.96
CA THR A 189 -15.22 -10.38 -1.16
C THR A 189 -15.91 -9.13 -1.70
N GLY A 190 -17.23 -9.16 -1.92
CA GLY A 190 -17.95 -8.01 -2.53
C GLY A 190 -17.42 -7.63 -3.91
N LEU A 191 -16.64 -8.53 -4.54
CA LEU A 191 -16.07 -8.32 -5.86
C LEU A 191 -17.15 -8.27 -6.91
N PHE A 192 -17.01 -7.28 -7.80
CA PHE A 192 -17.79 -7.26 -9.02
C PHE A 192 -17.44 -8.46 -9.90
N HIS A 193 -18.46 -9.19 -10.35
CA HIS A 193 -18.35 -10.24 -11.34
C HIS A 193 -19.38 -9.99 -12.45
N TYR A 194 -18.92 -10.03 -13.69
CA TYR A 194 -19.83 -9.93 -14.82
C TYR A 194 -20.78 -11.15 -14.80
N PRO A 195 -22.11 -10.95 -14.83
CA PRO A 195 -23.04 -12.00 -14.43
C PRO A 195 -23.20 -13.13 -15.47
N ASP A 196 -23.13 -12.83 -16.75
CA ASP A 196 -23.56 -13.71 -17.86
C ASP A 196 -22.61 -13.65 -19.06
N THR A 197 -21.29 -13.68 -18.82
CA THR A 197 -20.29 -13.71 -19.90
C THR A 197 -20.43 -14.97 -20.76
N ASP A 198 -20.32 -14.80 -22.07
CA ASP A 198 -20.25 -15.90 -23.05
C ASP A 198 -18.80 -16.25 -23.43
N LEU A 199 -17.82 -15.53 -22.87
CA LEU A 199 -16.39 -15.75 -23.10
C LEU A 199 -15.94 -17.12 -22.51
N PRO A 200 -14.93 -17.77 -23.12
CA PRO A 200 -14.41 -19.05 -22.64
C PRO A 200 -13.66 -18.92 -21.32
N VAL A 201 -14.36 -19.05 -20.19
CA VAL A 201 -13.81 -18.94 -18.83
C VAL A 201 -12.50 -19.73 -18.63
N PRO A 202 -12.32 -20.98 -19.16
CA PRO A 202 -11.06 -21.69 -19.01
C PRO A 202 -9.86 -20.96 -19.64
N GLU A 203 -10.04 -20.28 -20.78
CA GLU A 203 -8.95 -19.50 -21.40
C GLU A 203 -8.59 -18.29 -20.54
N ILE A 204 -9.58 -17.60 -19.97
CA ILE A 204 -9.35 -16.47 -19.09
C ILE A 204 -8.59 -16.91 -17.83
N LEU A 205 -9.00 -18.04 -17.21
CA LEU A 205 -8.29 -18.61 -16.06
C LEU A 205 -6.85 -19.01 -16.42
N ALA A 206 -6.62 -19.59 -17.61
CA ALA A 206 -5.28 -19.91 -18.07
C ALA A 206 -4.40 -18.64 -18.21
N ARG A 207 -4.96 -17.53 -18.72
CA ARG A 207 -4.28 -16.23 -18.79
C ARG A 207 -3.96 -15.68 -17.40
N LEU A 208 -4.86 -15.80 -16.43
CA LEU A 208 -4.62 -15.39 -15.04
C LEU A 208 -3.46 -16.17 -14.40
N ILE A 209 -3.35 -17.48 -14.68
CA ILE A 209 -2.21 -18.30 -14.23
C ILE A 209 -0.90 -17.81 -14.86
N LEU A 210 -0.92 -17.47 -16.16
CA LEU A 210 0.26 -16.89 -16.82
C LEU A 210 0.62 -15.52 -16.22
N VAL A 211 -0.35 -14.69 -15.86
CA VAL A 211 -0.08 -13.42 -15.15
C VAL A 211 0.69 -13.69 -13.86
N SER A 212 0.23 -14.63 -13.02
CA SER A 212 0.95 -15.00 -11.79
C SER A 212 2.39 -15.44 -12.07
N PHE A 213 2.58 -16.25 -13.12
CA PHE A 213 3.90 -16.76 -13.53
C PHE A 213 4.81 -15.62 -13.99
N PHE A 214 4.36 -14.77 -14.92
CA PHE A 214 5.17 -13.68 -15.46
C PHE A 214 5.43 -12.55 -14.44
N GLN A 215 4.60 -12.42 -13.41
CA GLN A 215 4.89 -11.59 -12.24
C GLN A 215 5.95 -12.20 -11.30
N GLY A 216 6.47 -13.41 -11.62
CA GLY A 216 7.42 -14.14 -10.77
C GLY A 216 6.79 -14.73 -9.50
N ASN A 217 5.46 -14.81 -9.44
CA ASN A 217 4.73 -15.39 -8.32
C ASN A 217 4.47 -16.89 -8.56
N PHE A 218 5.55 -17.65 -8.65
CA PHE A 218 5.51 -19.07 -9.04
C PHE A 218 4.65 -19.93 -8.11
N SER A 219 4.70 -19.67 -6.79
CA SER A 219 3.87 -20.43 -5.83
C SER A 219 2.37 -20.20 -6.05
N GLN A 220 1.98 -19.00 -6.45
CA GLN A 220 0.61 -18.68 -6.78
C GLN A 220 0.21 -19.34 -8.11
N ALA A 221 1.06 -19.27 -9.12
CA ALA A 221 0.85 -19.90 -10.42
C ALA A 221 0.67 -21.43 -10.28
N ASP A 222 1.49 -22.07 -9.47
CA ASP A 222 1.39 -23.52 -9.20
C ASP A 222 0.08 -23.88 -8.48
N PHE A 223 -0.31 -23.07 -7.49
CA PHE A 223 -1.58 -23.25 -6.79
C PHE A 223 -2.77 -23.10 -7.73
N GLU A 224 -2.82 -22.01 -8.52
CA GLU A 224 -3.88 -21.73 -9.49
C GLU A 224 -3.94 -22.82 -10.57
N GLN A 225 -2.78 -23.28 -11.09
CA GLN A 225 -2.72 -24.40 -12.03
C GLN A 225 -3.27 -25.70 -11.42
N GLY A 226 -2.97 -25.97 -10.15
CA GLY A 226 -3.49 -27.14 -9.43
C GLY A 226 -5.00 -27.11 -9.32
N GLN A 227 -5.62 -25.96 -9.10
CA GLN A 227 -7.08 -25.79 -9.10
C GLN A 227 -7.67 -25.91 -10.50
N PHE A 228 -7.02 -25.30 -11.49
CA PHE A 228 -7.42 -25.40 -12.89
C PHE A 228 -7.49 -26.84 -13.39
N ARG A 229 -6.46 -27.65 -13.13
CA ARG A 229 -6.42 -29.07 -13.50
C ARG A 229 -7.56 -29.87 -12.89
N LYS A 230 -7.94 -29.58 -11.65
CA LYS A 230 -9.05 -30.28 -10.99
C LYS A 230 -10.40 -30.04 -11.67
N LYS A 231 -10.64 -28.78 -12.12
CA LYS A 231 -11.94 -28.35 -12.62
C LYS A 231 -12.03 -28.42 -14.16
N TYR A 232 -10.93 -28.17 -14.85
CA TYR A 232 -10.87 -27.96 -16.31
C TYR A 232 -9.84 -28.85 -17.01
N SER A 233 -9.61 -30.08 -16.54
CA SER A 233 -8.60 -31.00 -17.08
C SER A 233 -8.74 -31.29 -18.59
N GLN A 234 -9.94 -31.24 -19.14
CA GLN A 234 -10.26 -31.52 -20.54
C GLN A 234 -10.51 -30.24 -21.36
N ALA A 235 -10.35 -29.05 -20.77
CA ALA A 235 -10.60 -27.82 -21.49
C ALA A 235 -9.56 -27.63 -22.61
N THR A 236 -10.04 -27.37 -23.79
CA THR A 236 -9.24 -27.00 -24.96
C THR A 236 -9.43 -25.55 -25.30
N GLY A 237 -8.43 -24.93 -25.89
CA GLY A 237 -8.46 -23.54 -26.28
C GLY A 237 -7.12 -23.08 -26.82
N ARG A 238 -6.99 -21.75 -26.96
CA ARG A 238 -5.79 -21.12 -27.51
C ARG A 238 -4.99 -20.41 -26.42
N LEU A 239 -3.72 -20.73 -26.28
CA LEU A 239 -2.81 -20.11 -25.32
C LEU A 239 -1.42 -19.89 -25.95
N ALA A 240 -0.89 -18.67 -25.85
CA ALA A 240 0.43 -18.30 -26.40
C ALA A 240 0.60 -18.69 -27.89
N GLY A 241 -0.46 -18.53 -28.68
CA GLY A 241 -0.47 -18.82 -30.11
C GLY A 241 -0.61 -20.30 -30.48
N LYS A 242 -0.71 -21.21 -29.51
CA LYS A 242 -0.92 -22.66 -29.70
C LYS A 242 -2.34 -23.04 -29.36
N GLU A 243 -2.93 -23.97 -30.13
CA GLU A 243 -4.21 -24.62 -29.81
C GLU A 243 -3.97 -26.00 -29.20
N GLY A 244 -4.76 -26.38 -28.21
CA GLY A 244 -4.65 -27.66 -27.54
C GLY A 244 -5.32 -27.73 -26.19
N ASN A 245 -4.97 -28.76 -25.42
CA ASN A 245 -5.42 -28.88 -24.02
C ASN A 245 -4.73 -27.81 -23.20
N LEU A 246 -5.53 -26.95 -22.54
CA LEU A 246 -5.03 -25.79 -21.78
C LEU A 246 -4.15 -26.20 -20.58
N SER A 247 -4.44 -27.33 -19.93
CA SER A 247 -3.61 -27.82 -18.81
C SER A 247 -2.22 -28.24 -19.28
N ASP A 248 -2.09 -28.83 -20.48
CA ASP A 248 -0.80 -29.25 -21.04
C ASP A 248 -0.03 -28.04 -21.54
N LEU A 249 -0.68 -27.09 -22.20
CA LEU A 249 -0.06 -25.82 -22.64
C LEU A 249 0.48 -25.00 -21.47
N LEU A 250 -0.30 -24.90 -20.38
CA LEU A 250 0.15 -24.26 -19.15
C LEU A 250 1.37 -24.97 -18.56
N ALA A 251 1.33 -26.32 -18.49
CA ALA A 251 2.46 -27.09 -17.96
C ALA A 251 3.75 -26.86 -18.76
N GLU A 252 3.65 -26.81 -20.08
CA GLU A 252 4.80 -26.51 -20.97
C GLU A 252 5.39 -25.11 -20.69
N ILE A 253 4.54 -24.10 -20.50
CA ILE A 253 5.00 -22.72 -20.27
C ILE A 253 5.60 -22.57 -18.88
N LEU A 254 4.94 -23.08 -17.85
CA LEU A 254 5.37 -22.94 -16.46
C LEU A 254 6.64 -23.78 -16.13
N ALA A 255 6.94 -24.78 -16.93
CA ALA A 255 8.16 -25.61 -16.75
C ALA A 255 9.47 -24.83 -16.96
N ASP A 256 9.41 -23.66 -17.60
CA ASP A 256 10.62 -22.88 -17.91
C ASP A 256 10.59 -21.48 -17.22
N PRO A 257 11.04 -21.40 -15.95
CA PRO A 257 11.12 -20.13 -15.23
C PRO A 257 12.06 -19.10 -15.88
N SER A 258 12.95 -19.51 -16.79
CA SER A 258 13.86 -18.58 -17.46
C SER A 258 13.14 -17.63 -18.44
N ARG A 259 11.92 -17.94 -18.80
CA ARG A 259 11.03 -17.05 -19.60
C ARG A 259 10.60 -15.79 -18.83
N VAL A 260 10.70 -15.84 -17.49
CA VAL A 260 10.42 -14.68 -16.65
C VAL A 260 11.71 -13.89 -16.50
N SER A 261 11.78 -12.74 -17.16
CA SER A 261 12.86 -11.80 -16.88
C SER A 261 12.65 -11.23 -15.49
N LEU A 262 13.25 -11.88 -14.49
CA LEU A 262 13.29 -11.39 -13.11
C LEU A 262 14.19 -10.16 -13.04
N THR A 263 13.82 -9.08 -13.73
CA THR A 263 14.50 -7.78 -13.59
C THR A 263 14.26 -7.20 -12.20
N ASP A 264 13.26 -7.71 -11.49
CA ASP A 264 13.01 -7.36 -10.11
C ASP A 264 13.62 -8.39 -9.18
N ASN A 265 14.89 -8.19 -8.85
CA ASN A 265 15.61 -9.00 -7.88
C ASN A 265 14.97 -8.78 -6.51
N ARG A 266 13.95 -9.61 -6.15
CA ARG A 266 13.24 -9.56 -4.85
C ARG A 266 14.17 -9.76 -3.64
N SER A 267 15.46 -9.97 -3.90
CA SER A 267 16.50 -10.04 -2.86
C SER A 267 17.00 -8.66 -2.41
N GLU A 268 16.73 -7.59 -3.13
CA GLU A 268 17.22 -6.24 -2.84
C GLU A 268 16.12 -5.36 -2.21
N LEU A 269 16.51 -4.54 -1.23
CA LEU A 269 15.63 -3.54 -0.62
C LEU A 269 15.55 -2.29 -1.50
N LYS A 270 14.63 -2.25 -2.46
CA LYS A 270 14.51 -1.18 -3.45
C LYS A 270 13.66 0.01 -3.00
N THR A 271 12.90 -0.12 -1.93
CA THR A 271 12.07 0.95 -1.36
C THR A 271 11.89 0.75 0.14
N PHE A 272 11.19 1.65 0.81
CA PHE A 272 10.80 1.47 2.21
C PHE A 272 10.11 0.12 2.41
N ALA A 273 10.53 -0.61 3.44
CA ALA A 273 10.10 -1.99 3.72
C ALA A 273 10.45 -3.00 2.63
N GLY A 274 11.42 -2.69 1.76
CA GLY A 274 12.02 -3.58 0.77
C GLY A 274 11.24 -3.72 -0.54
N HIS A 275 9.92 -3.79 -0.49
CA HIS A 275 9.06 -3.97 -1.65
C HIS A 275 7.91 -2.95 -1.68
N GLN A 276 7.35 -2.68 -2.84
CA GLN A 276 6.24 -1.73 -3.00
C GLN A 276 4.95 -2.15 -2.30
N THR A 277 4.75 -3.45 -2.06
CA THR A 277 3.65 -3.99 -1.21
C THR A 277 3.89 -3.76 0.29
N ARG A 278 5.05 -3.24 0.68
CA ARG A 278 5.53 -3.08 2.05
C ARG A 278 5.69 -4.42 2.79
N ASN A 279 5.67 -5.53 2.06
CA ASN A 279 5.90 -6.88 2.56
C ASN A 279 7.17 -7.46 1.90
N PHE A 280 8.25 -7.50 2.67
CA PHE A 280 9.53 -8.03 2.24
C PHE A 280 10.06 -9.06 3.23
N LYS A 281 10.53 -10.18 2.70
CA LYS A 281 11.22 -11.22 3.45
C LYS A 281 12.47 -11.62 2.67
N ALA A 282 13.65 -11.43 3.25
CA ALA A 282 14.88 -11.92 2.66
C ALA A 282 14.90 -13.47 2.68
N ALA A 283 15.38 -14.05 1.62
CA ALA A 283 15.42 -15.52 1.48
C ALA A 283 16.34 -16.18 2.53
N GLN A 284 17.44 -15.52 2.87
CA GLN A 284 18.41 -16.03 3.84
C GLN A 284 18.67 -15.02 4.95
N PRO A 285 19.01 -15.51 6.16
CA PRO A 285 19.49 -14.67 7.25
C PRO A 285 20.77 -13.91 6.84
N PRO A 286 20.93 -12.64 7.30
CA PRO A 286 22.18 -11.93 7.09
C PRO A 286 23.29 -12.52 7.96
N GLU A 287 24.50 -12.49 7.46
CA GLU A 287 25.70 -12.77 8.23
C GLU A 287 26.10 -11.52 9.02
N ILE A 288 26.47 -11.72 10.29
CA ILE A 288 26.83 -10.62 11.21
C ILE A 288 28.18 -10.93 11.82
N GLY A 289 29.22 -10.51 11.14
CA GLY A 289 30.62 -10.57 11.59
C GLY A 289 31.06 -9.28 12.28
N ALA A 290 32.35 -8.93 12.15
CA ALA A 290 32.89 -7.69 12.64
C ALA A 290 32.33 -6.47 11.87
N VAL A 291 32.54 -5.25 12.40
CA VAL A 291 32.24 -4.03 11.66
C VAL A 291 33.30 -3.83 10.58
N ASP A 292 32.88 -3.90 9.32
CA ASP A 292 33.77 -3.67 8.17
C ASP A 292 34.04 -2.18 7.98
N TRP A 293 32.98 -1.40 7.96
CA TRP A 293 33.08 0.04 7.79
C TRP A 293 31.92 0.78 8.49
N SER A 294 32.11 2.06 8.70
CA SER A 294 31.10 2.95 9.27
C SER A 294 31.19 4.32 8.65
N PHE A 295 30.10 4.80 8.07
CA PHE A 295 30.00 6.10 7.44
C PHE A 295 29.22 7.06 8.35
N PRO A 296 29.80 8.23 8.71
CA PRO A 296 29.08 9.24 9.48
C PRO A 296 28.04 9.93 8.61
N VAL A 297 26.79 9.97 9.07
CA VAL A 297 25.72 10.68 8.38
C VAL A 297 25.64 12.10 8.95
N PRO A 298 25.84 13.14 8.12
CA PRO A 298 25.66 14.52 8.55
C PRO A 298 24.17 14.75 8.84
N LEU A 299 23.85 15.12 10.07
CA LEU A 299 22.48 15.46 10.44
C LEU A 299 22.21 16.92 10.15
N VAL A 300 21.72 17.23 8.96
CA VAL A 300 21.38 18.63 8.58
C VAL A 300 20.26 19.20 9.47
N TRP A 301 19.43 18.34 10.07
CA TRP A 301 18.25 18.74 10.84
C TRP A 301 18.34 18.58 12.36
N SER A 302 19.41 17.99 12.91
CA SER A 302 19.47 17.69 14.35
C SER A 302 19.78 18.89 15.23
N GLN A 303 20.31 19.98 14.68
CA GLN A 303 20.71 21.14 15.47
C GLN A 303 19.58 22.14 15.72
N GLU A 304 18.56 22.18 14.86
CA GLU A 304 17.51 23.20 14.93
C GLU A 304 16.19 22.71 15.56
N PHE A 305 15.94 21.39 15.57
CA PHE A 305 14.75 20.80 16.20
C PHE A 305 14.86 20.60 17.71
N THR A 306 16.01 20.85 18.30
CA THR A 306 16.18 20.85 19.74
C THR A 306 15.86 22.22 20.34
N ALA A 307 14.60 22.62 20.43
CA ALA A 307 14.15 23.19 21.68
C ALA A 307 14.63 22.20 22.74
N LYS A 308 15.66 22.55 23.57
CA LYS A 308 16.33 21.66 24.53
C LYS A 308 15.40 20.57 24.97
N PRO A 309 15.64 19.28 24.63
CA PRO A 309 14.77 18.23 25.13
C PRO A 309 14.88 18.29 26.64
N ALA A 310 13.82 18.80 27.26
CA ALA A 310 13.64 18.55 28.67
C ALA A 310 13.57 17.04 28.77
N PHE A 311 14.64 16.44 29.32
CA PHE A 311 14.80 14.99 29.45
C PHE A 311 15.08 14.22 28.14
N GLY A 312 16.33 14.19 27.68
CA GLY A 312 16.93 13.06 26.96
C GLY A 312 16.16 12.42 25.78
N PHE A 313 15.24 13.11 25.14
CA PHE A 313 14.46 12.58 24.01
C PHE A 313 15.37 12.22 22.85
N ARG A 314 15.34 10.97 22.46
CA ARG A 314 16.17 10.42 21.41
C ARG A 314 15.41 10.45 20.09
N VAL A 315 16.03 11.06 19.10
CA VAL A 315 15.46 11.10 17.74
C VAL A 315 15.43 9.69 17.18
N PRO A 316 14.27 9.19 16.71
CA PRO A 316 14.19 7.90 16.05
C PRO A 316 15.00 7.89 14.75
N PRO A 317 15.50 6.72 14.26
CA PRO A 317 16.20 6.64 13.00
C PRO A 317 15.31 7.12 11.85
N GLY A 318 15.74 8.19 11.17
CA GLY A 318 14.99 8.81 10.06
C GLY A 318 15.44 8.35 8.68
N LEU A 319 16.54 7.62 8.57
CA LEU A 319 17.11 7.16 7.30
C LEU A 319 16.66 5.75 6.97
N PHE A 320 16.19 5.55 5.75
CA PHE A 320 15.77 4.24 5.22
C PHE A 320 16.53 3.95 3.93
N PRO A 321 17.76 3.42 4.03
CA PRO A 321 18.57 3.12 2.86
C PRO A 321 17.94 2.09 1.93
N VAL A 322 18.24 2.21 0.64
CA VAL A 322 17.86 1.27 -0.41
C VAL A 322 19.10 0.71 -1.09
N VAL A 323 18.97 -0.46 -1.66
CA VAL A 323 20.09 -1.21 -2.24
C VAL A 323 19.84 -1.45 -3.73
N HIS A 324 20.88 -1.28 -4.54
CA HIS A 324 20.88 -1.63 -5.95
C HIS A 324 22.27 -2.14 -6.35
N GLN A 325 22.32 -3.37 -6.81
CA GLN A 325 23.56 -4.03 -7.18
C GLN A 325 24.60 -3.99 -6.02
N GLU A 326 25.78 -3.42 -6.25
CA GLU A 326 26.83 -3.28 -5.24
C GLU A 326 26.76 -1.98 -4.42
N HIS A 327 25.67 -1.23 -4.51
CA HIS A 327 25.58 0.08 -3.91
C HIS A 327 24.39 0.20 -2.95
N VAL A 328 24.60 0.99 -1.88
CA VAL A 328 23.56 1.43 -0.94
C VAL A 328 23.37 2.94 -1.08
N PHE A 329 22.11 3.35 -1.17
CA PHE A 329 21.73 4.74 -1.34
C PHE A 329 20.85 5.18 -0.20
N PHE A 330 21.03 6.44 0.23
CA PHE A 330 20.19 7.09 1.22
C PHE A 330 20.24 8.61 1.00
N ASN A 331 19.26 9.32 1.56
CA ASN A 331 19.21 10.77 1.43
C ASN A 331 18.89 11.44 2.76
N ASP A 332 19.24 12.70 2.87
CA ASP A 332 18.68 13.67 3.81
C ASP A 332 17.81 14.70 3.04
N ALA A 333 17.51 15.85 3.66
CA ALA A 333 16.74 16.90 3.00
C ALA A 333 17.49 17.57 1.81
N GLU A 334 18.81 17.58 1.84
CA GLU A 334 19.63 18.34 0.90
C GLU A 334 20.47 17.48 -0.03
N ARG A 335 20.75 16.22 0.32
CA ARG A 335 21.73 15.39 -0.38
C ARG A 335 21.27 13.97 -0.55
N ILE A 336 21.68 13.37 -1.66
CA ILE A 336 21.57 11.92 -1.90
C ILE A 336 22.99 11.37 -1.90
N TYR A 337 23.19 10.30 -1.13
CA TYR A 337 24.46 9.62 -0.95
C TYR A 337 24.42 8.25 -1.60
N GLY A 338 25.55 7.85 -2.17
CA GLY A 338 25.77 6.49 -2.69
C GLY A 338 27.11 5.94 -2.22
N LEU A 339 27.09 4.73 -1.67
CA LEU A 339 28.27 4.02 -1.19
C LEU A 339 28.26 2.58 -1.77
N ASN A 340 29.43 2.01 -1.98
CA ASN A 340 29.57 0.59 -2.19
C ASN A 340 29.33 -0.12 -0.84
N TRP A 341 28.36 -1.03 -0.77
CA TRP A 341 27.97 -1.62 0.52
C TRP A 341 29.01 -2.62 1.07
N LYS A 342 29.91 -3.15 0.22
CA LYS A 342 31.01 -4.04 0.67
C LYS A 342 32.15 -3.24 1.30
N THR A 343 32.53 -2.13 0.68
CA THR A 343 33.77 -1.39 1.02
C THR A 343 33.54 -0.10 1.79
N GLY A 344 32.34 0.46 1.76
CA GLY A 344 32.03 1.78 2.32
C GLY A 344 32.60 2.95 1.50
N LEU A 345 33.25 2.67 0.37
CA LEU A 345 33.75 3.70 -0.54
C LEU A 345 32.59 4.38 -1.30
N PRO A 346 32.82 5.61 -1.83
CA PRO A 346 31.83 6.27 -2.67
C PRO A 346 31.39 5.38 -3.84
N ALA A 347 30.12 5.43 -4.21
CA ALA A 347 29.59 4.63 -5.32
C ALA A 347 30.38 4.89 -6.61
N TRP A 348 30.63 3.84 -7.37
CA TRP A 348 31.38 3.82 -8.63
C TRP A 348 32.82 4.37 -8.55
N SER A 349 33.40 4.58 -7.35
CA SER A 349 34.75 5.06 -7.16
C SER A 349 35.56 4.10 -6.28
N GLN A 350 36.85 3.92 -6.60
CA GLN A 350 37.83 3.25 -5.76
C GLN A 350 38.66 4.24 -4.94
N ASP A 351 38.49 5.53 -5.18
CA ASP A 351 39.19 6.59 -4.46
C ASP A 351 38.42 7.03 -3.20
N PRO A 352 38.93 6.80 -2.00
CA PRO A 352 38.32 7.26 -0.74
C PRO A 352 38.11 8.75 -0.63
N GLN A 353 38.80 9.54 -1.44
CA GLN A 353 38.70 11.02 -1.46
C GLN A 353 37.56 11.50 -2.38
N SER A 354 36.98 10.62 -3.19
CA SER A 354 35.83 10.94 -4.03
C SER A 354 34.62 11.29 -3.18
N SER A 355 33.75 12.15 -3.72
CA SER A 355 32.51 12.54 -3.02
C SER A 355 31.49 11.40 -3.05
N PRO A 356 30.92 11.01 -1.89
CA PRO A 356 29.80 10.09 -1.85
C PRO A 356 28.46 10.74 -2.22
N ILE A 357 28.46 12.07 -2.47
CA ILE A 357 27.24 12.85 -2.75
C ILE A 357 26.97 12.79 -4.25
N LEU A 358 25.84 12.15 -4.61
CA LEU A 358 25.39 12.05 -5.99
C LEU A 358 24.57 13.26 -6.43
N TYR A 359 23.77 13.79 -5.51
CA TYR A 359 22.90 14.93 -5.77
C TYR A 359 22.96 15.92 -4.61
N PRO A 360 23.53 17.12 -4.83
CA PRO A 360 23.42 18.22 -3.91
C PRO A 360 22.20 19.08 -4.26
N SER A 361 21.25 19.22 -3.36
CA SER A 361 20.14 20.16 -3.57
C SER A 361 20.63 21.59 -3.37
N ALA A 362 20.96 22.26 -4.47
CA ALA A 362 21.41 23.66 -4.43
C ALA A 362 20.28 24.68 -4.15
N SER A 363 19.02 24.25 -4.26
CA SER A 363 17.90 25.18 -4.38
C SER A 363 17.25 25.59 -3.06
N HIS A 364 17.49 24.89 -1.96
CA HIS A 364 16.82 25.20 -0.70
C HIS A 364 17.80 25.05 0.47
N ARG A 365 18.30 26.18 0.96
CA ARG A 365 18.97 26.20 2.25
C ARG A 365 17.91 25.98 3.33
N VAL A 366 17.64 24.71 3.62
CA VAL A 366 16.71 24.27 4.67
C VAL A 366 17.08 24.82 6.04
N SER A 367 18.35 25.24 6.21
CA SER A 367 18.93 25.83 7.42
C SER A 367 18.41 27.22 7.82
N ARG A 368 17.42 27.79 7.09
CA ARG A 368 16.85 29.10 7.40
C ARG A 368 15.39 29.12 7.77
N LEU A 369 14.86 27.98 8.27
CA LEU A 369 13.50 28.00 8.79
C LEU A 369 13.41 28.92 10.02
N PRO A 370 12.38 29.77 10.10
CA PRO A 370 12.12 30.53 11.33
C PRO A 370 11.96 29.54 12.49
N PHE A 371 12.50 29.90 13.65
CA PHE A 371 12.47 29.08 14.87
C PHE A 371 11.00 28.93 15.30
N ARG A 372 10.35 27.87 14.87
CA ARG A 372 8.96 27.54 15.20
C ARG A 372 8.86 26.14 15.77
N PRO A 373 7.94 25.86 16.68
CA PRO A 373 7.64 24.51 17.10
C PRO A 373 7.37 23.61 15.90
N VAL A 374 7.82 22.37 15.97
CA VAL A 374 7.62 21.38 14.92
C VAL A 374 6.94 20.16 15.50
N VAL A 375 5.90 19.73 14.84
CA VAL A 375 5.17 18.50 15.11
C VAL A 375 5.49 17.49 14.01
N GLY A 376 5.97 16.32 14.40
CA GLY A 376 6.44 15.28 13.48
C GLY A 376 7.95 15.13 13.47
N VAL A 377 8.46 14.11 12.79
CA VAL A 377 9.88 13.76 12.68
C VAL A 377 10.23 13.62 11.20
N PRO A 378 11.30 14.30 10.74
CA PRO A 378 11.79 14.13 9.38
C PRO A 378 12.16 12.67 9.10
N ARG A 379 11.70 12.15 7.98
CA ARG A 379 12.02 10.81 7.50
C ARG A 379 12.46 10.89 6.05
N TYR A 380 13.43 10.06 5.70
CA TYR A 380 14.05 10.09 4.39
C TYR A 380 14.00 8.70 3.80
N THR A 381 13.13 8.58 2.80
CA THR A 381 12.92 7.35 2.04
C THR A 381 13.22 7.61 0.58
N SER A 382 13.66 6.59 -0.12
CA SER A 382 13.86 6.60 -1.56
C SER A 382 13.33 5.31 -2.19
N THR A 383 13.17 5.31 -3.50
CA THR A 383 12.72 4.14 -4.26
C THR A 383 13.61 3.96 -5.47
N ILE A 384 13.96 2.69 -5.76
CA ILE A 384 14.71 2.32 -6.95
C ILE A 384 13.81 1.45 -7.83
N ALA A 385 13.69 1.82 -9.09
CA ALA A 385 12.98 1.05 -10.10
C ALA A 385 13.59 1.31 -11.49
N GLY A 386 13.74 0.26 -12.29
CA GLY A 386 14.28 0.37 -13.65
C GLY A 386 15.65 1.03 -13.72
N GLY A 387 16.56 0.75 -12.77
CA GLY A 387 17.90 1.37 -12.72
C GLY A 387 17.91 2.85 -12.35
N ARG A 388 16.80 3.39 -11.83
CA ARG A 388 16.67 4.79 -11.43
C ARG A 388 16.32 4.91 -9.96
N LEU A 389 16.86 5.97 -9.33
CA LEU A 389 16.56 6.32 -7.95
C LEU A 389 15.62 7.53 -7.93
N TYR A 390 14.52 7.40 -7.20
CA TYR A 390 13.55 8.45 -6.97
C TYR A 390 13.53 8.83 -5.50
N ALA A 391 13.69 10.12 -5.21
CA ALA A 391 13.73 10.63 -3.84
C ALA A 391 12.98 11.95 -3.71
N ARG A 392 12.36 12.12 -2.53
CA ARG A 392 11.82 13.40 -2.11
C ARG A 392 12.92 14.19 -1.41
N MET A 393 13.16 15.42 -1.86
CA MET A 393 14.19 16.34 -1.39
C MET A 393 13.58 17.65 -0.90
N GLY A 394 14.37 18.49 -0.26
CA GLY A 394 13.98 19.82 0.20
C GLY A 394 13.30 19.83 1.56
N SER A 395 12.49 20.83 1.85
CA SER A 395 11.88 21.03 3.17
C SER A 395 11.03 19.83 3.60
N PRO A 396 11.23 19.26 4.79
CA PRO A 396 10.39 18.19 5.31
C PRO A 396 9.02 18.70 5.82
N VAL A 397 8.84 20.02 5.95
CA VAL A 397 7.57 20.60 6.39
C VAL A 397 6.50 20.39 5.34
N THR A 398 5.40 19.78 5.71
CA THR A 398 4.28 19.42 4.81
C THR A 398 3.07 20.30 5.01
N SER A 399 2.91 20.90 6.21
CA SER A 399 1.79 21.78 6.53
C SER A 399 2.20 22.95 7.39
N VAL A 400 1.58 24.11 7.14
CA VAL A 400 1.71 25.35 7.92
C VAL A 400 0.34 25.99 8.07
N ALA A 401 0.14 26.77 9.16
CA ALA A 401 -1.16 27.36 9.47
C ALA A 401 -1.62 28.50 8.54
N LYS A 402 -0.70 29.12 7.83
CA LYS A 402 -0.96 30.19 6.85
C LYS A 402 -0.12 29.93 5.60
N ASP A 403 -0.44 30.60 4.50
CA ASP A 403 0.37 30.53 3.27
C ASP A 403 1.74 31.23 3.43
N GLU A 404 2.45 30.87 4.51
CA GLU A 404 3.78 31.35 4.87
C GLU A 404 4.89 30.49 4.28
N ARG A 405 4.59 29.67 3.28
CA ARG A 405 5.53 28.71 2.68
C ARG A 405 6.60 29.34 1.81
N LEU A 406 6.95 30.61 2.01
CA LEU A 406 8.03 31.25 1.31
C LEU A 406 9.34 30.47 1.55
N GLY A 407 9.71 29.65 0.57
CA GLY A 407 10.95 28.84 0.59
C GLY A 407 10.83 27.44 1.21
N LEU A 408 9.64 26.97 1.61
CA LEU A 408 9.43 25.63 2.17
C LEU A 408 8.94 24.63 1.09
N PHE A 409 9.65 24.54 -0.02
CA PHE A 409 9.30 23.64 -1.09
C PHE A 409 9.96 22.27 -0.94
N SER A 410 9.31 21.25 -1.42
CA SER A 410 9.87 19.92 -1.63
C SER A 410 10.01 19.63 -3.11
N ASP A 411 11.04 18.88 -3.46
CA ASP A 411 11.32 18.46 -4.82
C ASP A 411 11.21 16.93 -4.90
N LEU A 412 10.76 16.43 -6.04
CA LEU A 412 10.89 15.05 -6.43
C LEU A 412 11.97 14.96 -7.49
N VAL A 413 12.97 14.09 -7.30
CA VAL A 413 14.12 13.95 -8.19
C VAL A 413 14.26 12.52 -8.68
N CYS A 414 14.78 12.37 -9.91
CA CYS A 414 15.11 11.09 -10.53
C CYS A 414 16.59 11.10 -10.93
N LEU A 415 17.34 10.10 -10.47
CA LEU A 415 18.73 9.86 -10.84
C LEU A 415 18.87 8.57 -11.63
N ASP A 416 19.72 8.56 -12.65
CA ASP A 416 20.12 7.36 -13.38
C ASP A 416 21.26 6.64 -12.62
N LEU A 417 21.02 5.41 -12.20
CA LEU A 417 22.01 4.62 -11.46
C LEU A 417 22.85 3.71 -12.35
N ASP A 418 22.31 3.24 -13.48
CA ASP A 418 22.94 2.21 -14.30
C ASP A 418 23.96 2.83 -15.27
N GLN A 419 23.55 3.74 -16.14
CA GLN A 419 24.41 4.35 -17.13
C GLN A 419 24.96 5.71 -16.71
N GLY A 420 24.15 6.46 -15.96
CA GLY A 420 24.47 7.84 -15.56
C GLY A 420 25.23 7.95 -14.25
N GLN A 421 25.46 6.84 -13.52
CA GLN A 421 26.20 6.84 -12.25
C GLN A 421 25.72 7.92 -11.27
N GLY A 422 24.41 8.04 -11.08
CA GLY A 422 23.80 9.05 -10.21
C GLY A 422 23.50 10.39 -10.88
N LYS A 423 23.59 10.49 -12.21
CA LYS A 423 23.22 11.71 -12.95
C LYS A 423 21.74 12.03 -12.81
N LEU A 424 21.44 13.31 -12.54
CA LEU A 424 20.07 13.80 -12.51
C LEU A 424 19.43 13.70 -13.92
N LEU A 425 18.30 13.00 -14.02
CA LEU A 425 17.49 12.92 -15.23
C LEU A 425 16.44 14.04 -15.25
N TRP A 426 15.68 14.18 -14.19
CA TRP A 426 14.66 15.21 -14.05
C TRP A 426 14.39 15.57 -12.58
N LYS A 427 13.79 16.74 -12.39
CA LYS A 427 13.36 17.25 -11.09
C LYS A 427 12.03 17.98 -11.22
N ILE A 428 11.11 17.74 -10.30
CA ILE A 428 9.85 18.45 -10.17
C ILE A 428 9.83 19.16 -8.82
N SER A 429 9.57 20.46 -8.82
CA SER A 429 9.38 21.20 -7.58
C SER A 429 7.91 21.34 -7.23
N SER A 430 7.55 21.15 -5.96
CA SER A 430 6.20 21.40 -5.47
C SER A 430 5.76 22.87 -5.69
N ALA A 431 6.68 23.79 -5.86
CA ALA A 431 6.41 25.17 -6.25
C ALA A 431 5.74 25.29 -7.64
N GLN A 432 5.96 24.31 -8.52
CA GLN A 432 5.38 24.26 -9.88
C GLN A 432 3.94 23.70 -9.85
N LEU A 433 3.55 23.02 -8.78
CA LEU A 433 2.21 22.42 -8.60
C LEU A 433 1.25 23.39 -7.92
N ARG A 434 1.32 24.68 -8.28
CA ARG A 434 0.45 25.71 -7.68
C ARG A 434 -0.94 25.66 -8.30
N GLU A 435 -1.95 25.60 -7.43
CA GLU A 435 -3.34 25.89 -7.76
C GLU A 435 -3.75 27.13 -6.99
N GLN A 436 -4.11 28.23 -7.66
CA GLN A 436 -4.73 29.45 -7.07
C GLN A 436 -4.02 30.02 -5.82
N ASN A 437 -2.73 30.06 -5.69
CA ASN A 437 -1.94 30.46 -4.53
C ASN A 437 -1.70 29.37 -3.46
N PHE A 438 -2.21 28.15 -3.61
CA PHE A 438 -1.90 27.05 -2.70
C PHE A 438 -0.68 26.28 -3.16
N VAL A 439 0.18 25.92 -2.19
CA VAL A 439 1.39 25.15 -2.45
C VAL A 439 1.26 23.75 -1.89
N TRP A 440 1.45 22.78 -2.76
CA TRP A 440 1.53 21.38 -2.40
C TRP A 440 2.90 21.02 -1.80
N SER A 441 2.95 19.98 -0.99
CA SER A 441 4.18 19.28 -0.59
C SER A 441 4.11 17.84 -1.04
N PHE A 442 5.23 17.34 -1.54
CA PHE A 442 5.41 15.88 -1.64
C PHE A 442 5.61 15.31 -0.24
N GLU A 443 5.03 14.15 0.04
CA GLU A 443 5.11 13.48 1.32
C GLU A 443 6.38 12.60 1.42
N GLY A 444 6.30 11.35 1.02
CA GLY A 444 7.43 10.41 1.06
C GLY A 444 8.00 10.09 -0.32
N ALA A 445 8.82 9.06 -0.37
CA ALA A 445 9.28 8.52 -1.64
C ALA A 445 8.11 7.94 -2.44
N PRO A 446 8.14 8.05 -3.77
CA PRO A 446 7.09 7.51 -4.63
C PRO A 446 7.12 5.98 -4.67
N VAL A 447 6.03 5.39 -5.12
CA VAL A 447 5.97 4.01 -5.60
C VAL A 447 6.01 4.05 -7.13
N VAL A 448 6.73 3.11 -7.74
CA VAL A 448 6.92 3.08 -9.20
C VAL A 448 6.50 1.73 -9.76
N SER A 449 5.71 1.75 -10.84
CA SER A 449 5.32 0.56 -11.59
C SER A 449 5.34 0.86 -13.08
N GLY A 450 6.18 0.15 -13.82
CA GLY A 450 6.43 0.48 -15.23
C GLY A 450 6.87 1.94 -15.40
N ASN A 451 6.25 2.65 -16.32
CA ASN A 451 6.51 4.09 -16.52
C ASN A 451 5.61 5.02 -15.68
N ARG A 452 5.01 4.51 -14.60
CA ARG A 452 4.16 5.32 -13.72
C ARG A 452 4.76 5.44 -12.34
N LEU A 453 4.79 6.66 -11.85
CA LEU A 453 5.30 7.04 -10.54
C LEU A 453 4.16 7.67 -9.73
N TYR A 454 3.89 7.12 -8.54
CA TYR A 454 2.80 7.57 -7.68
C TYR A 454 3.34 8.14 -6.38
N VAL A 455 2.82 9.30 -5.98
CA VAL A 455 3.26 9.99 -4.77
C VAL A 455 2.08 10.69 -4.09
N VAL A 456 2.15 10.80 -2.76
CA VAL A 456 1.17 11.55 -1.99
C VAL A 456 1.54 13.03 -2.02
N LEU A 457 0.54 13.86 -2.30
CA LEU A 457 0.58 15.31 -2.20
C LEU A 457 -0.25 15.75 -1.00
N HIS A 458 0.29 16.68 -0.23
CA HIS A 458 -0.35 17.21 0.96
C HIS A 458 -0.39 18.73 0.92
N ARG A 459 -1.50 19.28 1.41
CA ARG A 459 -1.70 20.72 1.56
C ARG A 459 -2.32 20.98 2.92
N GLY A 460 -1.71 21.86 3.71
CA GLY A 460 -2.16 22.13 5.07
C GLY A 460 -2.99 23.41 5.27
N PHE A 461 -3.24 24.18 4.22
CA PHE A 461 -3.99 25.44 4.32
C PHE A 461 -4.76 25.73 3.01
N PRO A 462 -5.99 26.28 3.02
CA PRO A 462 -6.80 26.62 4.22
C PRO A 462 -7.31 25.40 4.98
N GLU A 463 -7.44 24.25 4.32
CA GLU A 463 -7.86 22.97 4.88
C GLU A 463 -6.75 21.93 4.63
N VAL A 464 -6.68 20.94 5.51
CA VAL A 464 -5.74 19.83 5.34
C VAL A 464 -6.30 18.90 4.27
N GLN A 465 -5.65 18.88 3.12
CA GLN A 465 -6.05 18.07 1.98
C GLN A 465 -4.97 17.09 1.59
N THR A 466 -5.38 15.85 1.33
CA THR A 466 -4.52 14.78 0.82
C THR A 466 -4.94 14.38 -0.57
N ASN A 467 -3.99 14.39 -1.50
CA ASN A 467 -4.14 13.90 -2.85
C ASN A 467 -3.13 12.78 -3.14
N VAL A 468 -3.42 11.97 -4.14
CA VAL A 468 -2.44 11.10 -4.78
C VAL A 468 -2.25 11.58 -6.22
N ALA A 469 -1.00 11.69 -6.64
CA ALA A 469 -0.66 12.08 -8.00
C ALA A 469 0.17 11.01 -8.71
N CYS A 470 -0.04 10.89 -10.00
CA CYS A 470 0.75 10.06 -10.90
C CYS A 470 1.54 10.93 -11.86
N PHE A 471 2.81 10.57 -12.01
CA PHE A 471 3.74 11.20 -12.95
C PHE A 471 4.33 10.13 -13.86
N SER A 472 4.80 10.54 -15.04
CA SER A 472 5.65 9.70 -15.88
C SER A 472 6.99 9.48 -15.16
N ALA A 473 7.39 8.23 -14.96
CA ALA A 473 8.68 7.89 -14.36
C ALA A 473 9.85 8.30 -15.27
N ASP A 474 9.63 8.39 -16.58
CA ASP A 474 10.65 8.78 -17.56
C ASP A 474 10.87 10.30 -17.62
N THR A 475 9.79 11.07 -17.63
CA THR A 475 9.84 12.52 -17.89
C THR A 475 9.55 13.41 -16.69
N GLY A 476 8.86 12.86 -15.68
CA GLY A 476 8.36 13.64 -14.53
C GLY A 476 7.08 14.44 -14.87
N GLU A 477 6.47 14.27 -16.02
CA GLU A 477 5.21 14.93 -16.37
C GLU A 477 4.04 14.35 -15.57
N MET A 478 3.14 15.21 -15.10
CA MET A 478 1.94 14.79 -14.37
C MET A 478 0.94 14.14 -15.30
N ILE A 479 0.50 12.92 -14.96
CA ILE A 479 -0.52 12.18 -15.72
C ILE A 479 -1.90 12.44 -15.11
N TRP A 480 -2.04 12.32 -13.78
CA TRP A 480 -3.26 12.62 -13.06
C TRP A 480 -2.99 13.04 -11.61
N ASN A 481 -3.96 13.75 -10.99
CA ASN A 481 -3.92 14.18 -9.60
C ASN A 481 -5.32 14.01 -8.99
N GLN A 482 -5.48 13.11 -8.03
CA GLN A 482 -6.74 12.73 -7.42
C GLN A 482 -6.81 13.16 -5.97
N LYS A 483 -7.85 13.92 -5.62
CA LYS A 483 -8.20 14.22 -4.24
C LYS A 483 -8.70 12.94 -3.54
N VAL A 484 -8.15 12.65 -2.36
CA VAL A 484 -8.58 11.53 -1.51
C VAL A 484 -9.55 12.02 -0.45
N CYS A 485 -9.15 13.00 0.36
CA CYS A 485 -10.00 13.53 1.42
C CYS A 485 -9.56 14.93 1.85
N LEU A 486 -10.45 15.59 2.62
CA LEU A 486 -10.18 16.77 3.42
C LEU A 486 -10.28 16.39 4.89
N ALA A 487 -9.30 16.78 5.71
CA ALA A 487 -9.40 16.63 7.14
C ALA A 487 -10.07 17.88 7.77
N LEU A 488 -10.97 17.66 8.73
CA LEU A 488 -11.63 18.73 9.47
C LEU A 488 -10.75 19.30 10.60
N ARG A 489 -9.47 18.97 10.56
CA ARG A 489 -8.48 19.40 11.55
C ARG A 489 -7.97 20.80 11.20
N SER A 490 -7.99 21.71 12.16
CA SER A 490 -7.31 23.01 12.05
C SER A 490 -5.82 22.84 12.38
N ILE A 491 -4.98 23.58 11.64
CA ILE A 491 -3.53 23.66 11.90
C ILE A 491 -3.30 24.85 12.82
N GLU A 492 -2.55 24.64 13.92
CA GLU A 492 -2.21 25.68 14.88
C GLU A 492 -1.30 26.75 14.26
N GLU A 493 -1.62 28.04 14.52
CA GLU A 493 -0.76 29.13 14.06
C GLU A 493 0.63 29.05 14.72
N GLY A 494 1.66 29.26 13.93
CA GLY A 494 3.04 29.27 14.41
C GLY A 494 3.68 27.90 14.60
N VAL A 495 3.00 26.80 14.26
CA VAL A 495 3.52 25.43 14.31
C VAL A 495 3.77 24.90 12.89
N ASN A 496 4.90 24.25 12.69
CA ASN A 496 5.23 23.53 11.47
C ASN A 496 4.91 22.04 11.65
N TYR A 497 4.23 21.45 10.67
CA TYR A 497 3.89 20.02 10.71
C TYR A 497 4.71 19.25 9.67
N ILE A 498 5.22 18.10 10.09
CA ILE A 498 5.93 17.14 9.25
C ILE A 498 5.15 15.84 9.26
N SER A 499 4.60 15.47 8.13
CA SER A 499 4.06 14.15 7.85
C SER A 499 4.94 13.41 6.85
N HIS A 500 4.77 12.10 6.76
CA HIS A 500 5.50 11.27 5.82
C HIS A 500 4.62 10.08 5.41
N LEU A 501 3.68 10.34 4.53
CA LEU A 501 2.76 9.34 4.03
C LEU A 501 3.39 8.58 2.87
N LEU A 502 3.28 7.26 2.90
CA LEU A 502 3.75 6.37 1.85
C LEU A 502 2.61 5.56 1.27
N LEU A 503 2.57 5.49 -0.04
CA LEU A 503 1.67 4.59 -0.75
C LEU A 503 2.15 3.15 -0.63
N THR A 504 1.20 2.24 -0.70
CA THR A 504 1.44 0.81 -0.90
C THR A 504 0.83 0.43 -2.23
N LEU A 505 1.56 -0.30 -3.04
CA LEU A 505 1.06 -0.82 -4.31
C LEU A 505 0.79 -2.32 -4.16
N GLY A 506 -0.45 -2.71 -4.40
CA GLY A 506 -0.85 -4.10 -4.55
C GLY A 506 -0.67 -4.58 -6.00
N GLU A 507 -1.64 -5.31 -6.51
CA GLU A 507 -1.60 -5.79 -7.90
C GLU A 507 -1.76 -4.62 -8.87
N ASP A 508 -2.93 -3.98 -8.87
CA ASP A 508 -3.29 -2.85 -9.74
C ASP A 508 -3.86 -1.66 -8.97
N GLN A 509 -3.77 -1.69 -7.63
CA GLN A 509 -4.36 -0.70 -6.75
C GLN A 509 -3.30 -0.06 -5.85
N LEU A 510 -3.47 1.23 -5.64
CA LEU A 510 -2.71 2.00 -4.66
C LEU A 510 -3.50 2.09 -3.36
N TYR A 511 -2.83 1.87 -2.25
CA TYR A 511 -3.42 1.99 -0.92
C TYR A 511 -2.75 3.09 -0.12
N LEU A 512 -3.56 3.86 0.58
CA LEU A 512 -3.12 4.96 1.42
C LEU A 512 -3.86 4.95 2.76
N SER A 513 -3.11 4.89 3.87
CA SER A 513 -3.59 5.38 5.17
C SER A 513 -3.29 6.88 5.24
N THR A 514 -4.30 7.69 5.45
CA THR A 514 -4.12 9.15 5.51
C THR A 514 -3.61 9.62 6.87
N ASP A 515 -3.69 8.77 7.89
CA ASP A 515 -3.48 9.12 9.30
C ASP A 515 -4.31 10.34 9.77
N MET A 516 -5.48 10.51 9.10
CA MET A 516 -6.46 11.57 9.34
C MET A 516 -7.90 11.04 9.31
N GLY A 517 -8.10 9.74 9.63
CA GLY A 517 -9.42 9.12 9.71
C GLY A 517 -9.88 8.38 8.46
N ALA A 518 -9.04 8.21 7.43
CA ALA A 518 -9.43 7.49 6.21
C ALA A 518 -8.33 6.56 5.69
N ILE A 519 -8.75 5.43 5.11
CA ILE A 519 -7.95 4.52 4.30
C ILE A 519 -8.60 4.44 2.93
N ALA A 520 -7.82 4.57 1.87
CA ALA A 520 -8.33 4.61 0.50
C ALA A 520 -7.59 3.63 -0.41
N SER A 521 -8.32 3.12 -1.40
CA SER A 521 -7.78 2.43 -2.57
C SER A 521 -8.06 3.25 -3.82
N LEU A 522 -7.03 3.38 -4.67
CA LEU A 522 -7.12 4.08 -5.94
C LEU A 522 -6.68 3.17 -7.08
N ASN A 523 -7.32 3.33 -8.22
CA ASN A 523 -6.92 2.69 -9.46
C ASN A 523 -5.60 3.29 -9.97
N THR A 524 -4.64 2.46 -10.35
CA THR A 524 -3.32 2.90 -10.82
C THR A 524 -3.37 3.61 -12.18
N VAL A 525 -4.36 3.30 -13.01
CA VAL A 525 -4.43 3.80 -14.40
C VAL A 525 -4.95 5.22 -14.45
N ASN A 526 -6.09 5.47 -13.80
CA ASN A 526 -6.81 6.74 -13.88
C ASN A 526 -6.87 7.53 -12.58
N GLY A 527 -6.36 6.96 -11.47
CA GLY A 527 -6.34 7.58 -10.15
C GLY A 527 -7.70 7.60 -9.43
N LYS A 528 -8.76 7.07 -10.02
CA LYS A 528 -10.09 7.08 -9.39
C LYS A 528 -10.11 6.22 -8.14
N LEU A 529 -10.88 6.65 -7.15
CA LEU A 529 -11.08 5.91 -5.90
C LEU A 529 -11.85 4.62 -6.19
N ASN A 530 -11.31 3.46 -5.86
CA ASN A 530 -12.05 2.20 -5.88
C ASN A 530 -12.95 2.11 -4.63
N TRP A 531 -12.36 2.36 -3.47
CA TRP A 531 -13.08 2.43 -2.21
C TRP A 531 -12.37 3.36 -1.22
N LEU A 532 -13.13 3.83 -0.24
CA LEU A 532 -12.62 4.59 0.88
C LEU A 532 -13.33 4.13 2.15
N VAL A 533 -12.55 3.88 3.21
CA VAL A 533 -13.06 3.51 4.53
C VAL A 533 -12.67 4.57 5.53
N THR A 534 -13.64 5.06 6.31
CA THR A 534 -13.39 5.96 7.44
C THR A 534 -13.29 5.17 8.74
N TYR A 535 -12.45 5.63 9.64
CA TYR A 535 -12.27 5.08 10.99
C TYR A 535 -12.25 6.19 12.03
N PRO A 536 -12.61 5.89 13.30
CA PRO A 536 -12.53 6.88 14.37
C PRO A 536 -11.08 7.32 14.61
N SER A 537 -10.78 8.58 14.34
CA SER A 537 -9.51 9.21 14.69
C SER A 537 -9.57 9.69 16.14
N GLN A 538 -8.46 9.52 16.86
CA GLN A 538 -8.32 10.08 18.20
C GLN A 538 -7.91 11.55 18.08
N ASP A 539 -8.78 12.47 18.49
CA ASP A 539 -8.39 13.86 18.72
C ASP A 539 -7.40 13.89 19.89
N LYS A 540 -6.12 13.95 19.56
CA LYS A 540 -5.06 14.17 20.55
C LYS A 540 -5.03 15.67 20.84
N THR A 541 -5.14 16.04 22.10
CA THR A 541 -4.96 17.43 22.52
C THR A 541 -3.53 17.89 22.23
N ASP A 542 -3.35 19.13 21.80
CA ASP A 542 -2.08 19.68 21.27
C ASP A 542 -0.84 19.47 22.19
N LYS A 543 -1.05 19.43 23.51
CA LYS A 543 0.06 19.21 24.48
C LYS A 543 0.52 17.76 24.57
N GLU A 544 -0.38 16.80 24.39
CA GLU A 544 -0.05 15.38 24.30
C GLU A 544 0.53 15.03 22.94
N GLU A 545 0.09 15.72 21.87
CA GLU A 545 0.63 15.58 20.54
C GLU A 545 2.12 15.90 20.48
N LEU A 546 2.57 17.05 20.97
CA LEU A 546 3.97 17.47 20.96
C LEU A 546 4.90 16.46 21.66
N SER A 547 4.42 15.79 22.73
CA SER A 547 5.21 14.78 23.44
C SER A 547 5.19 13.40 22.77
N ASN A 548 4.13 13.06 22.04
CA ASN A 548 3.91 11.75 21.44
C ASN A 548 4.40 11.66 19.99
N HIS A 549 4.52 12.77 19.25
CA HIS A 549 4.94 12.75 17.84
C HIS A 549 6.33 12.17 17.60
N MET A 550 7.23 12.32 18.57
CA MET A 550 8.55 11.67 18.50
C MET A 550 8.46 10.13 18.58
N LYS A 551 7.32 9.60 19.05
CA LYS A 551 7.09 8.17 19.20
C LYS A 551 6.41 7.53 17.99
N THR A 552 5.89 8.31 17.05
CA THR A 552 5.17 7.78 15.89
C THR A 552 6.06 6.95 14.97
N GLY A 553 5.56 5.79 14.56
CA GLY A 553 6.20 4.94 13.55
C GLY A 553 6.01 5.49 12.12
N LEU A 554 6.62 4.86 11.15
CA LEU A 554 6.29 4.99 9.74
C LEU A 554 5.56 3.70 9.33
N VAL A 555 4.23 3.79 9.24
CA VAL A 555 3.35 2.62 9.13
C VAL A 555 2.41 2.75 7.93
N PRO A 556 2.94 2.70 6.70
CA PRO A 556 2.08 2.56 5.52
C PRO A 556 1.29 1.25 5.60
N CYS A 557 0.20 1.16 4.84
CA CYS A 557 -0.49 -0.10 4.67
C CYS A 557 0.46 -1.20 4.20
N LEU A 558 0.18 -2.44 4.56
CA LEU A 558 0.92 -3.61 4.09
C LEU A 558 -0.04 -4.49 3.29
N TYR A 559 0.31 -4.76 2.03
CA TYR A 559 -0.46 -5.65 1.16
C TYR A 559 0.19 -7.02 1.09
N ASP A 560 -0.59 -8.07 1.27
CA ASP A 560 -0.16 -9.45 1.04
C ASP A 560 -1.32 -10.34 0.58
N ARG A 561 -1.23 -10.87 -0.65
CA ARG A 561 -2.16 -11.86 -1.21
C ARG A 561 -3.64 -11.53 -0.96
N GLY A 562 -4.09 -10.38 -1.45
CA GLY A 562 -5.47 -9.91 -1.37
C GLY A 562 -5.90 -9.35 -0.01
N ILE A 563 -5.03 -9.33 1.00
CA ILE A 563 -5.32 -8.71 2.30
C ILE A 563 -4.50 -7.42 2.45
N LEU A 564 -5.19 -6.35 2.83
CA LEU A 564 -4.58 -5.08 3.20
C LEU A 564 -4.60 -4.92 4.72
N PHE A 565 -3.42 -4.80 5.33
CA PHE A 565 -3.28 -4.50 6.75
C PHE A 565 -2.99 -3.01 6.95
N ALA A 566 -3.70 -2.39 7.90
CA ALA A 566 -3.53 -0.98 8.23
C ALA A 566 -3.52 -0.75 9.73
N ALA A 567 -2.62 0.12 10.16
CA ALA A 567 -2.48 0.56 11.55
C ALA A 567 -2.24 2.07 11.59
N PRO A 568 -3.29 2.89 11.34
CA PRO A 568 -3.16 4.34 11.29
C PRO A 568 -2.61 4.93 12.58
N GLN A 569 -1.76 5.93 12.47
CA GLN A 569 -1.06 6.51 13.63
C GLN A 569 -1.98 7.41 14.49
N ASP A 570 -3.11 7.84 13.94
CA ASP A 570 -4.17 8.61 14.62
C ASP A 570 -5.27 7.71 15.20
N SER A 571 -5.09 6.40 15.16
CA SER A 571 -6.05 5.42 15.69
C SER A 571 -5.37 4.39 16.57
N SER A 572 -6.07 3.85 17.57
CA SER A 572 -5.62 2.71 18.37
C SER A 572 -6.15 1.39 17.82
N GLN A 573 -6.30 1.27 16.50
CA GLN A 573 -6.83 0.08 15.85
C GLN A 573 -5.82 -0.53 14.88
N LEU A 574 -5.77 -1.85 14.88
CA LEU A 574 -5.15 -2.64 13.81
C LEU A 574 -6.26 -3.30 13.01
N MET A 575 -6.24 -3.12 11.70
CA MET A 575 -7.32 -3.52 10.80
C MET A 575 -6.78 -4.35 9.65
N ALA A 576 -7.60 -5.26 9.15
CA ALA A 576 -7.38 -5.94 7.89
C ALA A 576 -8.61 -5.83 7.01
N PHE A 577 -8.38 -5.56 5.76
CA PHE A 577 -9.41 -5.41 4.74
C PHE A 577 -9.17 -6.41 3.62
N ASP A 578 -10.26 -6.83 2.98
CA ASP A 578 -10.15 -7.32 1.63
C ASP A 578 -9.63 -6.19 0.76
N ALA A 579 -8.50 -6.40 0.11
CA ALA A 579 -7.76 -5.32 -0.54
C ALA A 579 -8.50 -4.77 -1.77
N GLU A 580 -9.24 -5.61 -2.47
CA GLU A 580 -9.95 -5.23 -3.69
C GLU A 580 -11.24 -4.45 -3.38
N SER A 581 -12.03 -4.92 -2.42
CA SER A 581 -13.34 -4.35 -2.12
C SER A 581 -13.36 -3.34 -0.96
N GLY A 582 -12.32 -3.32 -0.13
CA GLY A 582 -12.30 -2.52 1.10
C GLY A 582 -13.20 -3.05 2.22
N LEU A 583 -13.72 -4.28 2.10
CA LEU A 583 -14.49 -4.92 3.16
C LEU A 583 -13.61 -5.22 4.37
N LEU A 584 -14.08 -4.86 5.55
CA LEU A 584 -13.38 -5.11 6.79
C LEU A 584 -13.43 -6.60 7.13
N LEU A 585 -12.28 -7.28 7.09
CA LEU A 585 -12.14 -8.69 7.45
C LEU A 585 -12.08 -8.87 8.97
N TRP A 586 -11.29 -8.05 9.62
CA TRP A 586 -11.21 -7.98 11.08
C TRP A 586 -10.61 -6.66 11.55
N GLN A 587 -10.96 -6.29 12.78
CA GLN A 587 -10.45 -5.12 13.50
C GLN A 587 -10.11 -5.50 14.93
N ARG A 588 -8.99 -4.97 15.45
CA ARG A 588 -8.53 -5.21 16.82
C ARG A 588 -8.14 -3.90 17.49
N PRO A 589 -8.66 -3.60 18.68
CA PRO A 589 -8.13 -2.53 19.49
C PRO A 589 -6.68 -2.89 19.88
N TRP A 590 -5.80 -1.91 19.76
CA TRP A 590 -4.38 -2.08 20.03
C TRP A 590 -3.97 -1.14 21.17
N PRO A 591 -3.51 -1.69 22.30
CA PRO A 591 -3.24 -0.90 23.51
C PRO A 591 -1.91 -0.15 23.47
N GLU A 592 -0.99 -0.56 22.58
CA GLU A 592 0.35 0.01 22.43
C GLU A 592 0.45 0.78 21.11
N GLN A 593 1.45 1.64 20.97
CA GLN A 593 1.69 2.30 19.70
C GLN A 593 2.37 1.35 18.72
N ILE A 594 1.75 1.09 17.57
CA ILE A 594 2.35 0.33 16.47
C ILE A 594 3.38 1.23 15.80
N ARG A 595 4.61 0.70 15.64
CA ARG A 595 5.72 1.41 15.00
C ARG A 595 5.98 0.94 13.59
N ASN A 596 5.83 -0.36 13.35
CA ASN A 596 5.96 -0.95 12.03
C ASN A 596 5.06 -2.17 11.88
N LEU A 597 4.45 -2.30 10.71
CA LEU A 597 4.04 -3.57 10.15
C LEU A 597 5.29 -4.15 9.48
N LEU A 598 5.93 -5.14 10.12
CA LEU A 598 7.23 -5.63 9.64
C LEU A 598 7.11 -6.51 8.40
N GLY A 599 6.05 -7.31 8.33
CA GLY A 599 5.76 -8.18 7.21
C GLY A 599 4.67 -9.20 7.56
N ALA A 600 4.18 -9.89 6.54
CA ALA A 600 3.24 -10.99 6.66
C ALA A 600 3.80 -12.24 5.97
N THR A 601 3.57 -13.39 6.61
CA THR A 601 3.86 -14.72 6.05
C THR A 601 2.56 -15.40 5.61
N GLN A 602 2.60 -16.71 5.39
CA GLN A 602 1.40 -17.46 5.07
C GLN A 602 0.38 -17.48 6.21
N SER A 603 0.82 -17.48 7.46
CA SER A 603 -0.02 -17.62 8.66
C SER A 603 0.05 -16.42 9.59
N THR A 604 1.16 -15.68 9.62
CA THR A 604 1.48 -14.71 10.65
C THR A 604 1.68 -13.30 10.09
N LEU A 605 1.00 -12.31 10.67
CA LEU A 605 1.31 -10.89 10.56
C LEU A 605 2.24 -10.50 11.70
N VAL A 606 3.39 -9.89 11.38
CA VAL A 606 4.38 -9.43 12.38
C VAL A 606 4.26 -7.93 12.60
N VAL A 607 4.02 -7.55 13.85
CA VAL A 607 3.84 -6.16 14.28
C VAL A 607 4.88 -5.81 15.32
N SER A 608 5.53 -4.67 15.19
CA SER A 608 6.44 -4.12 16.19
C SER A 608 5.90 -2.84 16.81
N GLY A 609 6.01 -2.76 18.11
CA GLY A 609 5.77 -1.61 18.97
C GLY A 609 6.84 -1.59 20.04
N ASP A 610 6.44 -1.47 21.32
CA ASP A 610 7.32 -1.65 22.47
C ASP A 610 7.74 -3.12 22.63
N ARG A 611 7.01 -4.02 21.96
CA ARG A 611 7.27 -5.46 21.84
C ARG A 611 7.09 -5.90 20.41
N LEU A 612 7.53 -7.14 20.13
CA LEU A 612 7.14 -7.85 18.91
C LEU A 612 5.92 -8.71 19.18
N PHE A 613 5.03 -8.75 18.19
CA PHE A 613 3.83 -9.57 18.19
C PHE A 613 3.72 -10.34 16.87
N GLY A 614 3.32 -11.60 16.97
CA GLY A 614 2.80 -12.37 15.86
C GLY A 614 1.30 -12.53 15.99
N LEU A 615 0.58 -12.25 14.92
CA LEU A 615 -0.87 -12.40 14.85
C LEU A 615 -1.24 -13.37 13.76
N ASN A 616 -2.26 -14.19 14.00
CA ASN A 616 -2.88 -14.94 12.92
C ASN A 616 -3.43 -13.94 11.87
N ARG A 617 -2.93 -14.01 10.64
CA ARG A 617 -3.24 -13.03 9.60
C ARG A 617 -4.73 -12.99 9.21
N ALA A 618 -5.41 -14.14 9.29
CA ALA A 618 -6.82 -14.25 8.90
C ALA A 618 -7.79 -13.74 9.97
N THR A 619 -7.40 -13.76 11.25
CA THR A 619 -8.31 -13.44 12.36
C THR A 619 -7.86 -12.25 13.21
N GLY A 620 -6.62 -11.79 13.06
CA GLY A 620 -6.02 -10.74 13.88
C GLY A 620 -5.79 -11.15 15.34
N ARG A 621 -5.91 -12.44 15.70
CA ARG A 621 -5.64 -12.92 17.06
C ARG A 621 -4.13 -13.00 17.28
N ILE A 622 -3.67 -12.49 18.42
CA ILE A 622 -2.27 -12.61 18.84
C ILE A 622 -1.97 -14.08 19.10
N THR A 623 -1.02 -14.64 18.36
CA THR A 623 -0.54 -16.02 18.54
C THR A 623 0.65 -16.08 19.48
N TRP A 624 1.51 -15.07 19.43
CA TRP A 624 2.65 -14.92 20.34
C TRP A 624 3.03 -13.45 20.53
N LYS A 625 3.72 -13.16 21.63
CA LYS A 625 4.38 -11.88 21.89
C LYS A 625 5.70 -12.13 22.57
N THR A 626 6.70 -11.27 22.34
CA THR A 626 7.98 -11.38 23.05
C THR A 626 7.78 -11.04 24.51
N GLY A 627 8.47 -11.80 25.40
CA GLY A 627 8.57 -11.45 26.82
C GLY A 627 9.46 -10.22 27.08
N TYR A 628 10.25 -9.83 26.08
CA TYR A 628 11.10 -8.66 26.14
C TYR A 628 10.27 -7.40 25.90
N HIS A 629 10.44 -6.44 26.78
CA HIS A 629 9.84 -5.12 26.69
C HIS A 629 10.97 -4.09 26.64
N ASP A 630 10.95 -3.20 25.66
CA ASP A 630 11.87 -2.06 25.64
C ASP A 630 11.38 -1.01 26.65
N PRO A 631 12.06 -0.84 27.80
CA PRO A 631 11.60 0.07 28.85
C PRO A 631 11.63 1.54 28.43
N GLU A 632 12.34 1.85 27.34
CA GLU A 632 12.37 3.18 26.74
C GLU A 632 11.25 3.40 25.71
N GLY A 633 10.47 2.35 25.42
CA GLY A 633 9.29 2.39 24.55
C GLY A 633 9.59 2.66 23.07
N PHE A 634 10.78 2.31 22.58
CA PHE A 634 11.23 2.68 21.25
C PHE A 634 11.93 1.52 20.56
N GLY A 635 11.30 0.47 20.15
CA GLY A 635 12.00 -0.41 19.19
C GLY A 635 12.87 0.45 18.28
N TYR A 636 14.19 0.34 18.34
CA TYR A 636 15.14 1.38 17.88
C TYR A 636 15.40 1.33 16.37
N GLY A 637 14.36 1.13 15.60
CA GLY A 637 14.38 1.10 14.15
C GLY A 637 13.47 0.02 13.59
N ARG A 638 13.42 -0.02 12.27
CA ARG A 638 12.68 -1.06 11.55
C ARG A 638 13.51 -2.33 11.49
N GLY A 639 12.94 -3.43 11.99
CA GLY A 639 13.47 -4.78 11.81
C GLY A 639 13.17 -5.34 10.43
N ILE A 640 13.72 -6.51 10.14
CA ILE A 640 13.51 -7.24 8.88
C ILE A 640 13.18 -8.71 9.12
N LEU A 641 12.42 -9.29 8.21
CA LEU A 641 12.20 -10.73 8.13
C LEU A 641 13.26 -11.33 7.20
N ALA A 642 13.94 -12.39 7.67
CA ALA A 642 14.95 -13.10 6.88
C ALA A 642 14.97 -14.59 7.23
N GLY A 643 14.79 -15.46 6.23
CA GLY A 643 14.57 -16.89 6.48
C GLY A 643 13.35 -17.08 7.40
N ASP A 644 13.50 -17.87 8.45
CA ASP A 644 12.44 -18.15 9.41
C ASP A 644 12.44 -17.21 10.63
N PHE A 645 13.24 -16.13 10.57
CA PHE A 645 13.49 -15.28 11.71
C PHE A 645 13.21 -13.80 11.42
N ILE A 646 12.87 -13.09 12.51
CA ILE A 646 12.77 -11.64 12.57
C ILE A 646 14.04 -11.13 13.25
N TYR A 647 14.74 -10.22 12.60
CA TYR A 647 15.83 -9.45 13.19
C TYR A 647 15.25 -8.13 13.69
N TRP A 648 15.09 -7.99 14.99
CA TRP A 648 14.47 -6.80 15.58
C TRP A 648 15.50 -5.96 16.34
N PRO A 649 15.80 -4.76 15.87
CA PRO A 649 16.79 -3.89 16.49
C PRO A 649 16.22 -3.22 17.72
N LEU A 650 16.94 -3.36 18.82
CA LEU A 650 16.87 -2.53 19.99
C LEU A 650 18.08 -1.59 19.98
N ARG A 651 18.17 -0.71 20.95
CA ARG A 651 19.27 0.27 20.96
C ARG A 651 20.66 -0.38 21.06
N GLU A 652 20.82 -1.35 21.91
CA GLU A 652 22.13 -1.95 22.26
C GLU A 652 22.27 -3.39 21.76
N GLU A 653 21.21 -3.96 21.23
CA GLU A 653 21.20 -5.35 20.78
C GLU A 653 20.21 -5.57 19.61
N ILE A 654 20.37 -6.67 18.89
CA ILE A 654 19.37 -7.19 17.95
C ILE A 654 18.82 -8.47 18.56
N LEU A 655 17.50 -8.58 18.61
CA LEU A 655 16.82 -9.83 18.95
C LEU A 655 16.51 -10.61 17.69
N VAL A 656 16.89 -11.89 17.65
CA VAL A 656 16.56 -12.83 16.58
C VAL A 656 15.43 -13.72 17.06
N VAL A 657 14.23 -13.54 16.51
CA VAL A 657 13.00 -14.17 16.98
C VAL A 657 12.41 -15.01 15.86
N HIS A 658 11.95 -16.23 16.17
CA HIS A 658 11.32 -17.11 15.18
C HIS A 658 9.96 -16.53 14.76
N THR A 659 9.73 -16.39 13.44
CA THR A 659 8.58 -15.66 12.90
C THR A 659 7.23 -16.27 13.26
N GLU A 660 7.10 -17.60 13.18
CA GLU A 660 5.80 -18.27 13.41
C GLU A 660 5.55 -18.60 14.90
N GLN A 661 6.58 -18.83 15.69
CA GLN A 661 6.47 -19.32 17.07
C GLN A 661 6.85 -18.30 18.14
N GLY A 662 7.52 -17.20 17.75
CA GLY A 662 7.86 -16.09 18.65
C GLY A 662 8.95 -16.39 19.68
N TYR A 663 9.63 -17.54 19.65
CA TYR A 663 10.72 -17.81 20.57
C TYR A 663 11.99 -17.04 20.19
N LEU A 664 12.72 -16.61 21.21
CA LEU A 664 14.00 -15.94 21.05
C LEU A 664 15.09 -16.99 20.71
N LYS A 665 15.67 -16.88 19.51
CA LYS A 665 16.80 -17.72 19.09
C LYS A 665 18.13 -17.20 19.61
N GLN A 666 18.34 -15.88 19.50
CA GLN A 666 19.65 -15.25 19.79
C GLN A 666 19.48 -13.77 20.16
N LYS A 667 20.42 -13.28 20.98
CA LYS A 667 20.65 -11.85 21.22
C LYS A 667 22.04 -11.49 20.68
N ILE A 668 22.12 -10.46 19.85
CA ILE A 668 23.36 -9.96 19.29
C ILE A 668 23.63 -8.60 19.94
N SER A 669 24.68 -8.51 20.76
CA SER A 669 25.02 -7.30 21.50
C SER A 669 25.77 -6.33 20.59
N LEU A 670 25.11 -5.25 20.17
CA LEU A 670 25.70 -4.26 19.28
C LEU A 670 26.76 -3.40 20.00
N ARG A 671 26.42 -2.88 21.18
CA ARG A 671 27.29 -1.96 21.91
C ARG A 671 28.54 -2.63 22.46
N LYS A 672 28.39 -3.78 23.12
CA LYS A 672 29.50 -4.48 23.78
C LYS A 672 30.46 -5.12 22.79
N GLN A 673 29.95 -5.71 21.72
CA GLN A 673 30.76 -6.44 20.76
C GLN A 673 31.32 -5.54 19.65
N TYR A 674 30.55 -4.53 19.22
CA TYR A 674 30.86 -3.80 17.99
C TYR A 674 30.94 -2.28 18.18
N GLY A 675 30.67 -1.76 19.39
CA GLY A 675 30.62 -0.29 19.61
C GLY A 675 29.52 0.41 18.81
N ALA A 676 28.55 -0.34 18.28
CA ALA A 676 27.48 0.13 17.42
C ALA A 676 26.17 0.32 18.21
N THR A 677 25.22 1.01 17.61
CA THR A 677 23.86 1.17 18.14
C THR A 677 22.86 0.69 17.10
N GLY A 678 21.69 0.28 17.54
CA GLY A 678 20.59 -0.11 16.67
C GLY A 678 20.16 1.02 15.72
N GLY A 679 19.33 0.68 14.76
CA GLY A 679 18.82 1.55 13.72
C GLY A 679 17.91 0.77 12.77
N ASN A 680 17.57 1.37 11.64
CA ASN A 680 16.86 0.66 10.59
C ASN A 680 17.78 -0.38 9.95
N LEU A 681 17.34 -1.63 9.94
CA LEU A 681 18.11 -2.73 9.36
C LEU A 681 17.94 -2.80 7.86
N VAL A 682 19.03 -3.06 7.16
CA VAL A 682 19.10 -3.22 5.70
C VAL A 682 19.93 -4.45 5.39
N ILE A 683 19.48 -5.30 4.47
CA ILE A 683 20.28 -6.39 3.92
C ILE A 683 20.77 -5.98 2.54
N ALA A 684 22.07 -6.09 2.31
CA ALA A 684 22.73 -5.89 1.04
C ALA A 684 23.55 -7.13 0.71
N GLY A 685 23.11 -7.91 -0.29
CA GLY A 685 23.63 -9.26 -0.49
C GLY A 685 23.35 -10.15 0.72
N ASN A 686 24.41 -10.66 1.36
CA ASN A 686 24.35 -11.41 2.63
C ASN A 686 24.76 -10.57 3.86
N GLN A 687 25.12 -9.30 3.66
CA GLN A 687 25.65 -8.41 4.70
C GLN A 687 24.53 -7.63 5.39
N LEU A 688 24.65 -7.44 6.72
CA LEU A 688 23.75 -6.57 7.47
C LEU A 688 24.32 -5.14 7.53
N LEU A 689 23.49 -4.17 7.19
CA LEU A 689 23.75 -2.75 7.44
C LEU A 689 22.76 -2.20 8.46
N ILE A 690 23.23 -1.29 9.32
CA ILE A 690 22.40 -0.60 10.31
C ILE A 690 22.45 0.90 10.06
N ALA A 691 21.33 1.49 9.70
CA ALA A 691 21.16 2.93 9.60
C ALA A 691 20.70 3.50 10.95
N SER A 692 21.65 3.88 11.79
CA SER A 692 21.40 4.59 13.04
C SER A 692 21.18 6.09 12.78
N PRO A 693 20.76 6.92 13.76
CA PRO A 693 20.53 8.34 13.53
C PRO A 693 21.76 9.12 13.05
N ARG A 694 22.97 8.61 13.28
CA ARG A 694 24.22 9.33 12.97
C ARG A 694 25.21 8.55 12.11
N ARG A 695 24.93 7.29 11.84
CA ARG A 695 25.88 6.42 11.13
C ARG A 695 25.15 5.37 10.30
N LEU A 696 25.73 5.06 9.16
CA LEU A 696 25.47 3.84 8.44
C LEU A 696 26.64 2.89 8.72
N THR A 697 26.39 1.72 9.32
CA THR A 697 27.40 0.76 9.73
C THR A 697 27.15 -0.57 9.01
N ALA A 698 28.17 -1.14 8.38
CA ALA A 698 28.12 -2.45 7.75
C ALA A 698 28.88 -3.49 8.57
N PHE A 699 28.30 -4.69 8.66
CA PHE A 699 28.86 -5.84 9.37
C PHE A 699 29.36 -6.86 8.35
N GLY A 700 30.61 -7.27 8.47
CA GLY A 700 31.24 -8.22 7.57
C GLY A 700 30.71 -9.63 7.72
N THR A 701 31.11 -10.47 6.79
CA THR A 701 30.75 -11.90 6.78
C THR A 701 31.81 -12.75 7.51
N ASP A 702 33.03 -12.25 7.68
CA ASP A 702 34.12 -12.98 8.33
C ASP A 702 34.11 -12.75 9.85
N GLY A 703 33.96 -13.85 10.60
CA GLY A 703 33.82 -13.83 12.07
C GLY A 703 35.07 -13.45 12.87
N GLN A 704 36.01 -12.67 12.34
CA GLN A 704 37.15 -12.12 13.09
C GLN A 704 36.74 -10.84 13.77
N ILE A 705 36.68 -10.87 15.10
CA ILE A 705 36.53 -9.67 15.95
C ILE A 705 37.82 -8.86 15.81
N PRO A 706 37.81 -7.61 15.30
CA PRO A 706 39.03 -6.81 15.21
C PRO A 706 39.54 -6.53 16.63
N ALA A 707 40.78 -6.88 16.88
CA ALA A 707 41.52 -6.36 18.01
C ALA A 707 41.56 -4.83 17.91
N ASN A 708 41.08 -4.16 18.93
CA ASN A 708 40.94 -2.76 19.21
C ASN A 708 41.97 -1.84 18.49
N ASP A 709 41.71 -1.45 17.24
CA ASP A 709 42.53 -0.50 16.51
C ASP A 709 41.79 0.84 16.38
N SER A 710 41.79 1.59 17.49
CA SER A 710 41.19 2.91 17.61
C SER A 710 41.86 4.00 16.74
N LYS A 711 42.84 3.66 15.91
CA LYS A 711 43.66 4.61 15.13
C LYS A 711 43.26 4.79 13.65
N LYS A 712 42.42 3.93 13.07
CA LYS A 712 42.02 4.05 11.65
C LYS A 712 40.75 4.85 11.37
N ILE A 713 40.05 5.29 12.41
CA ILE A 713 38.73 5.97 12.26
C ILE A 713 38.84 7.51 12.15
N SER A 714 40.02 8.10 12.28
CA SER A 714 40.19 9.56 12.33
C SER A 714 40.44 10.28 10.99
N ALA A 715 40.41 9.61 9.85
CA ALA A 715 40.87 10.20 8.58
C ALA A 715 39.80 10.74 7.63
N LEU A 716 38.49 10.68 7.98
CA LEU A 716 37.41 11.25 7.16
C LEU A 716 36.72 12.42 7.88
N SER A 717 37.50 13.45 8.27
CA SER A 717 36.93 14.76 8.59
C SER A 717 36.73 15.55 7.29
N ILE A 718 35.47 15.72 6.91
CA ILE A 718 35.07 16.62 5.81
C ILE A 718 35.42 18.06 6.21
N LYS A 719 36.29 18.73 5.45
CA LYS A 719 36.47 20.19 5.45
C LYS A 719 35.30 20.88 4.78
#